data_592e8919890125eb3342fe7290f6ab2d
#
_entry.id   592e8919890125eb3342fe7290f6ab2d
#
_cell.length_a   1.000
_cell.length_b   1.000
_cell.length_c   1.000
_cell.angle_alpha   90.00
_cell.angle_beta   90.00
_cell.angle_gamma   90.00
#
_symmetry.space_group_name_H-M   'P 1'
#
loop_
_entity.id
_entity.type
_entity.pdbx_description
1 polymer ?
#
loop_
_entity_poly.entity_id
_entity_poly.type
_entity_poly.pdbx_seq_one_letter_code
_entity_poly.pdbx_strand_id
1 'polypeptide(L)'
;MLLKDIRDTFVNFFKTNDHQIIKSSSLVPDNDPTLMFTNSGMVQFKNFFTGIEKSKVKTAVTSQKCVRAGGKHNDLDNVGYTARHHTFFEMLGNFSFGDYFKEEAISLAWELLTKEFKLPKEKLLVTVFHEDFEAINLWKKCANLSDEKIIKISTSDNFWSMGPLGPCGPCSEIFYDHGPSISGGPPGSPDEDGDRFVEIWNLVFMQYEQMPDGTRIDLPKPSIDTGMGLERIAAVLQGKHDNYDTDLFKKLIENSADFSNTDPYGIKNIHHRVISDHLRSASFLIADGVMPSNEGRGYVLRRIMRRAMRHCHLLGCEEPHLYKIFPSLLQQMGDAFPELIERKNLIENSLKEEETRFKLTLDRGLKLLNEELSILEDKTLFSGEVAFKLYDTYGFPIDLTEDVLRESNKKVDIETFDKKMKEQREKARASWTGSGDETEEKIWADLRSKEDATEFLGYDREKCQGLISKIIKDGKYIEKLSQDEFGVIVMNQTCFYGESGGQVGDQGQIQGINGVGKVTDTKRVGQIFVHFVKVQKGYFEVGNNLEQFINTDLRLDIKRNHSGTHLVHEALRRIVGENVAQRGSLNNADRLRFDFSHDKPVTEEQIFLVEQLVNKQIRENTPVITEIMQLERAKQQGARALFGEKYGDDVRVVKMSPEDENYFSIELCGGTHVNSTGDIGFLKIIGESASSSGVRRLEAVTGKKVVDFIENIQVVNSRVSSLLNVSTENLIERVNSLLEEKKRLEQKNTELNRALISGEGEQESQNLEKIGKNII
;
A
#
# COMPACT_ATOMS: atom_id res chain seq x y z
N MET A 1 -0.76 36.66 0.39
CA MET A 1 -0.21 35.72 -0.61
C MET A 1 -1.08 34.47 -0.60
N LEU A 2 -1.46 33.94 -1.77
CA LEU A 2 -2.14 32.66 -1.85
C LEU A 2 -1.14 31.52 -1.61
N LEU A 3 -1.62 30.37 -1.17
CA LEU A 3 -0.77 29.20 -0.89
C LEU A 3 0.07 28.78 -2.12
N LYS A 4 -0.51 28.87 -3.33
CA LYS A 4 0.22 28.64 -4.58
C LYS A 4 1.39 29.62 -4.77
N ASP A 5 1.16 30.92 -4.51
CA ASP A 5 2.19 31.95 -4.68
C ASP A 5 3.35 31.76 -3.70
N ILE A 6 3.05 31.30 -2.48
CA ILE A 6 4.05 31.03 -1.45
C ILE A 6 4.95 29.88 -1.89
N ARG A 7 4.36 28.78 -2.39
CA ARG A 7 5.10 27.63 -2.93
C ARG A 7 6.01 28.09 -4.08
N ASP A 8 5.47 28.82 -5.03
CA ASP A 8 6.21 29.30 -6.21
C ASP A 8 7.34 30.26 -5.80
N THR A 9 7.10 31.15 -4.84
CA THR A 9 8.10 32.09 -4.32
C THR A 9 9.26 31.32 -3.66
N PHE A 10 8.97 30.34 -2.80
CA PHE A 10 9.98 29.51 -2.16
C PHE A 10 10.85 28.79 -3.19
N VAL A 11 10.22 28.08 -4.11
CA VAL A 11 10.91 27.29 -5.14
C VAL A 11 11.75 28.18 -6.04
N ASN A 12 11.23 29.34 -6.48
CA ASN A 12 11.95 30.26 -7.34
C ASN A 12 13.09 30.96 -6.61
N PHE A 13 12.93 31.33 -5.33
CA PHE A 13 14.02 31.92 -4.53
C PHE A 13 15.23 30.98 -4.46
N PHE A 14 15.01 29.71 -4.12
CA PHE A 14 16.12 28.74 -4.07
C PHE A 14 16.66 28.38 -5.46
N LYS A 15 15.81 28.36 -6.49
CA LYS A 15 16.27 28.19 -7.87
C LYS A 15 17.24 29.33 -8.29
N THR A 16 16.96 30.56 -7.91
CA THR A 16 17.84 31.72 -8.20
C THR A 16 19.13 31.71 -7.37
N ASN A 17 19.18 30.90 -6.30
CA ASN A 17 20.31 30.60 -5.47
C ASN A 17 20.89 29.21 -5.78
N ASP A 18 20.96 28.83 -7.05
CA ASP A 18 21.65 27.66 -7.62
C ASP A 18 21.09 26.29 -7.15
N HIS A 19 19.86 26.22 -6.65
CA HIS A 19 19.23 24.95 -6.29
C HIS A 19 18.47 24.36 -7.47
N GLN A 20 18.65 23.07 -7.72
CA GLN A 20 17.85 22.36 -8.71
C GLN A 20 16.48 22.03 -8.17
N ILE A 21 15.43 22.35 -8.96
CA ILE A 21 14.05 21.98 -8.61
C ILE A 21 13.89 20.47 -8.77
N ILE A 22 13.53 19.79 -7.70
CA ILE A 22 13.20 18.37 -7.67
C ILE A 22 11.70 18.21 -7.37
N LYS A 23 11.03 17.39 -8.16
CA LYS A 23 9.62 17.10 -7.96
C LYS A 23 9.37 16.38 -6.63
N SER A 24 8.19 16.56 -6.07
CA SER A 24 7.71 15.76 -4.93
C SER A 24 7.79 14.26 -5.25
N SER A 25 8.36 13.48 -4.35
CA SER A 25 8.28 12.03 -4.44
C SER A 25 6.88 11.53 -4.05
N SER A 26 6.62 10.25 -4.32
CA SER A 26 5.41 9.57 -3.86
C SER A 26 5.29 9.59 -2.33
N LEU A 27 4.06 9.60 -1.83
CA LEU A 27 3.76 9.38 -0.40
C LEU A 27 4.11 7.96 0.06
N VAL A 28 4.25 7.02 -0.88
CA VAL A 28 4.72 5.67 -0.61
C VAL A 28 6.23 5.63 -0.84
N PRO A 29 7.07 5.53 0.22
CA PRO A 29 8.52 5.47 0.05
C PRO A 29 8.92 4.16 -0.64
N ASP A 30 9.74 4.27 -1.70
CA ASP A 30 10.10 3.11 -2.52
C ASP A 30 11.16 2.20 -1.89
N ASN A 31 12.09 2.77 -1.12
CA ASN A 31 13.30 2.08 -0.64
C ASN A 31 13.45 2.10 0.88
N ASP A 32 12.40 2.42 1.62
CA ASP A 32 12.44 2.43 3.09
C ASP A 32 11.27 1.63 3.69
N PRO A 33 11.49 0.34 4.02
CA PRO A 33 10.46 -0.49 4.65
C PRO A 33 10.12 -0.06 6.08
N THR A 34 10.94 0.80 6.70
CA THR A 34 10.71 1.31 8.06
C THR A 34 9.68 2.42 8.10
N LEU A 35 9.39 3.06 6.97
CA LEU A 35 8.42 4.14 6.85
C LEU A 35 7.14 3.68 6.14
N MET A 36 6.00 3.94 6.76
CA MET A 36 4.71 3.74 6.11
C MET A 36 4.48 4.73 4.98
N PHE A 37 4.76 6.01 5.24
CA PHE A 37 4.57 7.10 4.30
C PHE A 37 5.75 8.07 4.35
N THR A 38 5.94 8.81 3.27
CA THR A 38 6.85 9.95 3.23
C THR A 38 6.34 11.01 4.21
N ASN A 39 7.11 11.25 5.28
CA ASN A 39 6.73 12.11 6.40
C ASN A 39 7.57 13.39 6.50
N SER A 40 8.60 13.54 5.63
CA SER A 40 9.47 14.70 5.56
C SER A 40 10.09 14.86 4.17
N GLY A 41 10.59 16.06 3.86
CA GLY A 41 11.19 16.38 2.58
C GLY A 41 12.44 15.58 2.23
N MET A 42 13.21 15.19 3.26
CA MET A 42 14.50 14.51 3.09
C MET A 42 14.38 13.02 2.71
N VAL A 43 13.20 12.41 2.86
CA VAL A 43 13.04 10.96 2.65
C VAL A 43 13.52 10.51 1.27
N GLN A 44 13.21 11.26 0.22
CA GLN A 44 13.70 10.98 -1.14
C GLN A 44 15.20 11.14 -1.34
N PHE A 45 15.89 11.81 -0.41
CA PHE A 45 17.34 12.12 -0.49
C PHE A 45 18.18 11.35 0.53
N LYS A 46 17.59 10.44 1.31
CA LYS A 46 18.26 9.70 2.38
C LYS A 46 19.57 9.07 1.94
N ASN A 47 19.60 8.41 0.79
CA ASN A 47 20.77 7.72 0.27
C ASN A 47 21.88 8.68 -0.17
N PHE A 48 21.55 9.94 -0.50
CA PHE A 48 22.55 10.97 -0.84
C PHE A 48 23.25 11.47 0.40
N PHE A 49 22.54 11.64 1.52
CA PHE A 49 23.14 12.05 2.80
C PHE A 49 24.09 10.99 3.36
N THR A 50 23.70 9.71 3.29
CA THR A 50 24.51 8.58 3.77
C THR A 50 25.63 8.18 2.81
N GLY A 51 25.65 8.74 1.60
CA GLY A 51 26.65 8.40 0.57
C GLY A 51 26.48 7.05 -0.09
N ILE A 52 25.36 6.34 0.18
CA ILE A 52 25.01 5.08 -0.50
C ILE A 52 24.82 5.32 -1.99
N GLU A 53 24.24 6.46 -2.35
CA GLU A 53 24.08 6.90 -3.73
C GLU A 53 24.79 8.25 -3.92
N LYS A 54 25.44 8.43 -5.08
CA LYS A 54 26.01 9.73 -5.44
C LYS A 54 24.91 10.64 -5.98
N SER A 55 24.71 11.77 -5.34
CA SER A 55 23.78 12.77 -5.87
C SER A 55 24.29 13.31 -7.21
N LYS A 56 23.38 13.44 -8.18
CA LYS A 56 23.63 14.09 -9.48
C LYS A 56 23.63 15.62 -9.35
N VAL A 57 23.14 16.15 -8.25
CA VAL A 57 23.02 17.58 -7.96
C VAL A 57 23.71 17.90 -6.64
N LYS A 58 24.25 19.12 -6.49
CA LYS A 58 24.86 19.55 -5.26
C LYS A 58 23.87 20.12 -4.26
N THR A 59 22.85 20.78 -4.79
CA THR A 59 21.81 21.49 -4.05
C THR A 59 20.44 21.21 -4.69
N ALA A 60 19.40 21.12 -3.89
CA ALA A 60 18.04 20.85 -4.36
C ALA A 60 17.00 21.69 -3.61
N VAL A 61 15.86 21.94 -4.27
CA VAL A 61 14.66 22.52 -3.65
C VAL A 61 13.43 21.72 -4.06
N THR A 62 12.51 21.49 -3.13
CA THR A 62 11.26 20.78 -3.39
C THR A 62 10.11 21.27 -2.53
N SER A 63 8.88 21.11 -2.99
CA SER A 63 7.67 21.08 -2.18
C SER A 63 7.22 19.65 -2.08
N GLN A 64 7.54 18.97 -0.98
CA GLN A 64 7.30 17.54 -0.78
C GLN A 64 5.95 17.29 -0.13
N LYS A 65 5.13 16.42 -0.74
CA LYS A 65 3.94 15.83 -0.13
C LYS A 65 4.34 15.00 1.08
N CYS A 66 3.69 15.22 2.22
CA CYS A 66 3.97 14.47 3.45
C CYS A 66 2.67 13.98 4.09
N VAL A 67 2.72 12.78 4.69
CA VAL A 67 1.62 12.22 5.49
C VAL A 67 2.14 11.78 6.86
N ARG A 68 1.47 12.26 7.93
CA ARG A 68 1.70 11.90 9.33
C ARG A 68 0.41 11.36 9.95
N ALA A 69 0.11 10.10 9.70
CA ALA A 69 -1.11 9.43 10.16
C ALA A 69 -0.84 8.03 10.71
N GLY A 70 0.35 7.79 11.26
CA GLY A 70 0.74 6.51 11.85
C GLY A 70 2.24 6.43 12.11
N GLY A 71 2.67 5.46 12.92
CA GLY A 71 4.06 5.28 13.31
C GLY A 71 4.54 6.31 14.34
N LYS A 72 5.82 6.70 14.28
CA LYS A 72 6.44 7.64 15.24
C LYS A 72 5.83 9.04 15.17
N HIS A 73 5.38 9.47 13.99
CA HIS A 73 4.73 10.77 13.77
C HIS A 73 3.27 10.53 13.40
N ASN A 74 2.38 10.79 14.37
CA ASN A 74 0.94 10.62 14.20
C ASN A 74 0.21 11.87 14.65
N ASP A 75 -0.26 12.67 13.69
CA ASP A 75 -1.01 13.91 13.97
C ASP A 75 -2.53 13.71 13.91
N LEU A 76 -3.00 12.47 13.58
CA LEU A 76 -4.40 12.17 13.32
C LEU A 76 -5.34 12.64 14.44
N ASP A 77 -4.95 12.42 15.70
CA ASP A 77 -5.79 12.72 16.86
C ASP A 77 -5.93 14.23 17.13
N ASN A 78 -4.98 15.03 16.64
CA ASN A 78 -4.95 16.48 16.80
C ASN A 78 -5.70 17.24 15.70
N VAL A 79 -5.96 16.55 14.56
CA VAL A 79 -6.63 17.15 13.40
C VAL A 79 -8.04 17.61 13.73
N GLY A 80 -8.32 18.88 13.43
CA GLY A 80 -9.59 19.55 13.69
C GLY A 80 -9.66 20.23 15.07
N TYR A 81 -8.84 19.79 16.04
CA TYR A 81 -8.83 20.31 17.41
C TYR A 81 -7.74 21.35 17.66
N THR A 82 -6.67 21.31 16.90
CA THR A 82 -5.58 22.30 16.96
C THR A 82 -5.54 23.14 15.68
N ALA A 83 -4.91 24.30 15.76
CA ALA A 83 -4.81 25.24 14.64
C ALA A 83 -3.80 24.82 13.55
N ARG A 84 -2.88 23.89 13.85
CA ARG A 84 -1.64 23.68 13.07
C ARG A 84 -1.33 22.24 12.66
N HIS A 85 -2.10 21.22 13.09
CA HIS A 85 -1.83 19.82 12.79
C HIS A 85 -2.71 19.29 11.65
N HIS A 86 -2.07 18.58 10.72
CA HIS A 86 -2.69 18.01 9.54
C HIS A 86 -2.17 16.60 9.32
N THR A 87 -3.02 15.71 8.78
CA THR A 87 -2.56 14.39 8.34
C THR A 87 -1.79 14.46 7.03
N PHE A 88 -2.18 15.35 6.12
CA PHE A 88 -1.44 15.68 4.89
C PHE A 88 -0.99 17.14 4.95
N PHE A 89 0.26 17.40 4.58
CA PHE A 89 0.80 18.75 4.43
C PHE A 89 1.90 18.79 3.39
N GLU A 90 2.22 19.98 2.91
CA GLU A 90 3.36 20.20 2.04
C GLU A 90 4.55 20.70 2.86
N MET A 91 5.70 20.05 2.69
CA MET A 91 6.97 20.49 3.28
C MET A 91 7.82 21.12 2.21
N LEU A 92 8.05 22.44 2.32
CA LEU A 92 8.99 23.18 1.52
C LEU A 92 10.39 22.95 2.08
N GLY A 93 11.31 22.43 1.26
CA GLY A 93 12.66 22.10 1.70
C GLY A 93 13.72 22.54 0.71
N ASN A 94 14.84 23.05 1.23
CA ASN A 94 16.08 23.24 0.50
C ASN A 94 17.16 22.34 1.10
N PHE A 95 18.00 21.79 0.24
CA PHE A 95 18.97 20.74 0.57
C PHE A 95 20.33 21.07 -0.01
N SER A 96 21.40 20.78 0.77
CA SER A 96 22.78 20.80 0.31
C SER A 96 23.45 19.47 0.61
N PHE A 97 24.01 18.84 -0.40
CA PHE A 97 24.71 17.55 -0.29
C PHE A 97 26.24 17.78 -0.20
N GLY A 98 26.65 18.58 0.81
CA GLY A 98 28.03 18.95 1.06
C GLY A 98 28.58 20.02 0.13
N ASP A 99 27.72 20.89 -0.38
CA ASP A 99 28.12 22.08 -1.16
C ASP A 99 28.24 23.30 -0.25
N TYR A 100 27.24 23.60 0.54
CA TYR A 100 27.24 24.59 1.60
C TYR A 100 26.75 24.02 2.93
N PHE A 101 26.96 24.77 4.03
CA PHE A 101 26.54 24.32 5.36
C PHE A 101 25.84 25.45 6.15
N LYS A 102 25.99 25.52 7.48
CA LYS A 102 25.19 26.34 8.39
C LYS A 102 25.08 27.81 8.02
N GLU A 103 26.21 28.46 7.69
CA GLU A 103 26.23 29.91 7.45
C GLU A 103 25.33 30.33 6.27
N GLU A 104 25.45 29.62 5.17
CA GLU A 104 24.67 29.91 3.97
C GLU A 104 23.22 29.51 4.16
N ALA A 105 22.93 28.35 4.81
CA ALA A 105 21.57 27.90 5.13
C ALA A 105 20.82 28.95 5.98
N ILE A 106 21.46 29.46 7.04
CA ILE A 106 20.89 30.48 7.92
C ILE A 106 20.68 31.80 7.16
N SER A 107 21.64 32.22 6.35
CA SER A 107 21.56 33.45 5.56
C SER A 107 20.40 33.40 4.57
N LEU A 108 20.27 32.32 3.80
CA LEU A 108 19.19 32.13 2.82
C LEU A 108 17.80 32.07 3.51
N ALA A 109 17.74 31.35 4.62
CA ALA A 109 16.50 31.27 5.37
C ALA A 109 16.04 32.64 5.89
N TRP A 110 16.95 33.40 6.47
CA TRP A 110 16.66 34.74 6.98
C TRP A 110 16.31 35.73 5.89
N GLU A 111 16.97 35.64 4.74
CA GLU A 111 16.70 36.48 3.58
C GLU A 111 15.30 36.19 3.02
N LEU A 112 14.93 34.94 2.80
CA LEU A 112 13.62 34.55 2.33
C LEU A 112 12.52 35.08 3.24
N LEU A 113 12.63 34.84 4.55
CA LEU A 113 11.60 35.25 5.52
C LEU A 113 11.46 36.77 5.60
N THR A 114 12.57 37.52 5.63
CA THR A 114 12.54 38.97 5.95
C THR A 114 12.52 39.88 4.73
N LYS A 115 13.03 39.42 3.57
CA LYS A 115 13.02 40.23 2.34
C LYS A 115 11.92 39.79 1.36
N GLU A 116 11.82 38.50 1.06
CA GLU A 116 10.84 37.99 0.10
C GLU A 116 9.43 37.89 0.72
N PHE A 117 9.31 37.22 1.87
CA PHE A 117 8.05 37.11 2.59
C PHE A 117 7.74 38.32 3.47
N LYS A 118 8.70 39.22 3.69
CA LYS A 118 8.54 40.48 4.43
C LYS A 118 7.96 40.32 5.82
N LEU A 119 8.32 39.21 6.50
CA LEU A 119 7.91 39.03 7.88
C LEU A 119 8.61 40.03 8.81
N PRO A 120 7.91 40.58 9.81
CA PRO A 120 8.47 41.50 10.79
C PRO A 120 9.49 40.75 11.66
N LYS A 121 10.73 41.26 11.67
CA LYS A 121 11.88 40.64 12.39
C LYS A 121 11.63 40.52 13.90
N GLU A 122 10.89 41.49 14.45
CA GLU A 122 10.54 41.52 15.87
C GLU A 122 9.61 40.37 16.29
N LYS A 123 8.89 39.77 15.35
CA LYS A 123 8.02 38.63 15.59
C LYS A 123 8.73 37.27 15.41
N LEU A 124 9.98 37.29 14.94
CA LEU A 124 10.76 36.08 14.74
C LEU A 124 11.68 35.83 15.94
N LEU A 125 11.79 34.55 16.31
CA LEU A 125 12.79 34.03 17.25
C LEU A 125 13.26 32.65 16.76
N VAL A 126 14.40 32.21 17.28
CA VAL A 126 15.00 30.93 16.87
C VAL A 126 15.33 30.09 18.10
N THR A 127 15.19 28.76 17.94
CA THR A 127 15.75 27.79 18.86
C THR A 127 17.01 27.18 18.26
N VAL A 128 17.94 26.80 19.11
CA VAL A 128 19.19 26.12 18.72
C VAL A 128 19.51 25.02 19.72
N PHE A 129 20.12 23.94 19.23
CA PHE A 129 20.66 22.93 20.13
C PHE A 129 21.72 23.54 21.05
N HIS A 130 21.64 23.31 22.35
CA HIS A 130 22.41 24.03 23.37
C HIS A 130 23.94 23.92 23.22
N GLU A 131 24.42 22.86 22.59
CA GLU A 131 25.85 22.63 22.30
C GLU A 131 26.30 23.14 20.91
N ASP A 132 25.37 23.63 20.08
CA ASP A 132 25.71 24.15 18.74
C ASP A 132 26.08 25.64 18.81
N PHE A 133 27.27 25.94 19.40
CA PHE A 133 27.82 27.30 19.54
C PHE A 133 28.07 27.98 18.18
N GLU A 134 28.34 27.20 17.14
CA GLU A 134 28.51 27.70 15.78
C GLU A 134 27.20 28.32 15.26
N ALA A 135 26.10 27.58 15.32
CA ALA A 135 24.79 28.09 14.92
C ALA A 135 24.36 29.32 15.71
N ILE A 136 24.63 29.36 17.03
CA ILE A 136 24.34 30.53 17.87
C ILE A 136 25.08 31.77 17.35
N ASN A 137 26.37 31.65 17.05
CA ASN A 137 27.16 32.75 16.54
C ASN A 137 26.73 33.17 15.12
N LEU A 138 26.38 32.23 14.27
CA LEU A 138 25.90 32.49 12.92
C LEU A 138 24.56 33.24 12.94
N TRP A 139 23.60 32.87 13.81
CA TRP A 139 22.36 33.61 13.96
C TRP A 139 22.55 35.04 14.38
N LYS A 140 23.51 35.31 15.31
CA LYS A 140 23.92 36.69 15.66
C LYS A 140 24.53 37.44 14.50
N LYS A 141 25.42 36.80 13.74
CA LYS A 141 26.12 37.38 12.60
C LYS A 141 25.20 37.67 11.42
N CYS A 142 24.42 36.66 10.96
CA CYS A 142 23.66 36.73 9.72
C CYS A 142 22.30 37.41 9.91
N ALA A 143 21.60 37.16 11.02
CA ALA A 143 20.27 37.68 11.30
C ALA A 143 20.27 38.92 12.21
N ASN A 144 21.40 39.26 12.82
CA ASN A 144 21.53 40.32 13.83
C ASN A 144 20.54 40.17 15.00
N LEU A 145 20.34 38.91 15.43
CA LEU A 145 19.45 38.59 16.56
C LEU A 145 20.14 38.85 17.90
N SER A 146 19.40 39.37 18.88
CA SER A 146 19.85 39.49 20.27
C SER A 146 19.83 38.12 20.97
N ASP A 147 20.56 37.99 22.07
CA ASP A 147 20.59 36.75 22.87
C ASP A 147 19.19 36.31 23.35
N GLU A 148 18.29 37.26 23.60
CA GLU A 148 16.91 36.98 24.01
C GLU A 148 16.03 36.32 22.92
N LYS A 149 16.44 36.47 21.66
CA LYS A 149 15.76 35.90 20.49
C LYS A 149 16.36 34.56 20.03
N ILE A 150 17.43 34.09 20.72
CA ILE A 150 18.08 32.80 20.45
C ILE A 150 17.93 31.90 21.68
N ILE A 151 16.96 31.02 21.64
CA ILE A 151 16.65 30.12 22.74
C ILE A 151 17.45 28.83 22.61
N LYS A 152 18.16 28.45 23.66
CA LYS A 152 18.95 27.22 23.71
C LYS A 152 18.13 26.08 24.29
N ILE A 153 17.96 25.02 23.51
CA ILE A 153 17.19 23.83 23.89
C ILE A 153 18.14 22.65 24.13
N SER A 154 18.01 22.03 25.28
CA SER A 154 18.86 20.88 25.69
C SER A 154 18.22 19.53 25.43
N THR A 155 16.97 19.50 25.05
CA THR A 155 16.21 18.29 24.73
C THR A 155 16.48 17.81 23.30
N SER A 156 15.87 16.68 22.94
CA SER A 156 15.93 16.15 21.56
C SER A 156 15.18 17.01 20.52
N ASP A 157 14.46 18.04 20.94
CA ASP A 157 13.66 18.87 20.02
C ASP A 157 14.53 19.61 19.02
N ASN A 158 15.70 20.11 19.46
CA ASN A 158 16.69 20.70 18.54
C ASN A 158 17.84 19.75 18.14
N PHE A 159 17.62 18.42 18.24
CA PHE A 159 18.49 17.40 17.65
C PHE A 159 17.68 16.42 16.82
N TRP A 160 17.56 16.71 15.54
CA TRP A 160 16.71 15.95 14.64
C TRP A 160 17.32 14.60 14.27
N SER A 161 16.48 13.55 14.21
CA SER A 161 16.82 12.23 13.68
C SER A 161 15.67 11.65 12.88
N MET A 162 15.97 11.02 11.75
CA MET A 162 14.97 10.38 10.88
C MET A 162 14.20 9.26 11.59
N GLY A 163 14.88 8.56 12.49
CA GLY A 163 14.34 7.44 13.24
C GLY A 163 15.42 6.81 14.12
N PRO A 164 15.27 5.52 14.47
CA PRO A 164 16.32 4.82 15.21
C PRO A 164 17.61 4.62 14.40
N LEU A 165 17.52 4.77 13.07
CA LEU A 165 18.62 4.58 12.11
C LEU A 165 18.57 5.67 11.04
N GLY A 166 19.76 6.13 10.61
CA GLY A 166 19.91 7.05 9.49
C GLY A 166 20.45 8.43 9.86
N PRO A 167 20.42 9.39 8.93
CA PRO A 167 21.02 10.71 9.12
C PRO A 167 20.40 11.46 10.30
N CYS A 168 21.24 12.19 11.04
CA CYS A 168 20.83 13.02 12.16
C CYS A 168 21.79 14.18 12.39
N GLY A 169 21.36 15.16 13.17
CA GLY A 169 22.19 16.30 13.54
C GLY A 169 21.44 17.36 14.33
N PRO A 170 22.17 18.35 14.89
CA PRO A 170 21.55 19.48 15.56
C PRO A 170 20.72 20.30 14.56
N CYS A 171 19.72 20.98 15.05
CA CYS A 171 18.88 21.84 14.22
C CYS A 171 18.60 23.19 14.87
N SER A 172 18.20 24.13 14.03
CA SER A 172 17.67 25.44 14.44
C SER A 172 16.25 25.58 13.91
N GLU A 173 15.32 25.90 14.77
CA GLU A 173 13.95 26.14 14.38
C GLU A 173 13.62 27.62 14.42
N ILE A 174 12.88 28.11 13.46
CA ILE A 174 12.42 29.50 13.39
C ILE A 174 10.96 29.54 13.76
N PHE A 175 10.63 30.35 14.77
CA PHE A 175 9.29 30.53 15.29
C PHE A 175 8.74 31.91 14.97
N TYR A 176 7.43 31.99 14.78
CA TYR A 176 6.69 33.21 14.64
C TYR A 176 5.81 33.47 15.87
N ASP A 177 5.93 34.68 16.48
CA ASP A 177 5.08 35.13 17.60
C ASP A 177 3.82 35.80 17.06
N HIS A 178 2.67 35.14 17.22
CA HIS A 178 1.36 35.69 16.87
C HIS A 178 0.93 36.86 17.78
N GLY A 179 1.61 37.03 18.91
CA GLY A 179 1.37 38.11 19.85
C GLY A 179 0.56 37.68 21.06
N PRO A 180 0.43 38.58 22.06
CA PRO A 180 -0.10 38.25 23.41
C PRO A 180 -1.60 37.97 23.45
N SER A 181 -2.34 38.16 22.37
CA SER A 181 -3.77 37.79 22.29
C SER A 181 -3.98 36.28 22.13
N ILE A 182 -2.93 35.54 21.75
CA ILE A 182 -2.95 34.09 21.64
C ILE A 182 -2.27 33.51 22.89
N SER A 183 -2.83 32.42 23.44
CA SER A 183 -2.25 31.74 24.60
C SER A 183 -1.03 30.92 24.21
N GLY A 184 -0.03 30.89 25.08
CA GLY A 184 1.19 30.11 24.92
C GLY A 184 2.45 30.89 25.26
N GLY A 185 3.49 30.17 25.67
CA GLY A 185 4.82 30.68 25.98
C GLY A 185 5.83 30.43 24.89
N PRO A 186 7.03 31.04 24.95
CA PRO A 186 8.11 30.75 24.01
C PRO A 186 8.61 29.30 24.17
N PRO A 187 9.25 28.72 23.16
CA PRO A 187 9.86 27.40 23.23
C PRO A 187 10.76 27.23 24.47
N GLY A 188 10.70 26.07 25.12
CA GLY A 188 11.40 25.79 26.37
C GLY A 188 10.72 26.33 27.63
N SER A 189 9.54 26.98 27.52
CA SER A 189 8.73 27.41 28.67
C SER A 189 7.65 26.39 29.03
N PRO A 190 7.11 26.45 30.27
CA PRO A 190 6.03 25.52 30.67
C PRO A 190 4.78 25.57 29.79
N ASP A 191 4.53 26.68 29.12
CA ASP A 191 3.36 26.94 28.26
C ASP A 191 3.69 26.87 26.76
N GLU A 192 4.78 26.21 26.36
CA GLU A 192 5.25 26.10 24.98
C GLU A 192 4.26 25.37 24.04
N ASP A 193 3.43 24.49 24.56
CA ASP A 193 2.41 23.76 23.81
C ASP A 193 1.29 24.66 23.27
N GLY A 194 1.22 25.92 23.72
CA GLY A 194 0.25 26.90 23.24
C GLY A 194 0.47 27.30 21.77
N ASP A 195 -0.54 27.97 21.21
CA ASP A 195 -0.55 28.31 19.76
C ASP A 195 0.03 29.70 19.44
N ARG A 196 0.62 30.41 20.45
CA ARG A 196 1.19 31.74 20.24
C ARG A 196 2.49 31.71 19.42
N PHE A 197 3.41 30.82 19.81
CA PHE A 197 4.69 30.67 19.13
C PHE A 197 4.63 29.43 18.22
N VAL A 198 4.58 29.68 16.92
CA VAL A 198 4.44 28.59 15.94
C VAL A 198 5.76 28.40 15.20
N GLU A 199 6.31 27.19 15.26
CA GLU A 199 7.43 26.78 14.42
C GLU A 199 7.01 26.85 12.96
N ILE A 200 7.69 27.70 12.18
CA ILE A 200 7.44 27.89 10.75
C ILE A 200 8.49 27.22 9.86
N TRP A 201 9.72 27.01 10.38
CA TRP A 201 10.81 26.42 9.59
C TRP A 201 11.82 25.73 10.49
N ASN A 202 12.22 24.50 10.15
CA ASN A 202 13.31 23.78 10.80
C ASN A 202 14.52 23.68 9.84
N LEU A 203 15.70 24.08 10.29
CA LEU A 203 16.97 23.97 9.57
C LEU A 203 17.80 22.88 10.24
N VAL A 204 17.93 21.72 9.60
CA VAL A 204 18.68 20.58 10.13
C VAL A 204 20.09 20.55 9.56
N PHE A 205 21.07 20.50 10.44
CA PHE A 205 22.49 20.42 10.12
C PHE A 205 22.94 18.97 10.22
N MET A 206 22.76 18.22 9.13
CA MET A 206 23.05 16.79 9.05
C MET A 206 24.56 16.57 9.14
N GLN A 207 25.03 15.99 10.24
CA GLN A 207 26.43 15.75 10.53
C GLN A 207 26.72 14.28 10.78
N TYR A 208 25.75 13.52 11.29
CA TYR A 208 25.94 12.17 11.79
C TYR A 208 24.97 11.19 11.16
N GLU A 209 25.33 9.90 11.20
CA GLU A 209 24.47 8.77 10.96
C GLU A 209 24.30 7.97 12.25
N GLN A 210 23.07 7.75 12.66
CA GLN A 210 22.70 6.90 13.80
C GLN A 210 22.74 5.45 13.36
N MET A 211 23.56 4.63 14.05
CA MET A 211 23.77 3.21 13.79
C MET A 211 22.81 2.33 14.64
N PRO A 212 22.62 1.03 14.27
CA PRO A 212 21.73 0.11 15.00
C PRO A 212 22.11 -0.13 16.46
N ASP A 213 23.40 0.02 16.80
CA ASP A 213 23.93 -0.14 18.17
C ASP A 213 23.80 1.14 19.02
N GLY A 214 23.20 2.20 18.47
CA GLY A 214 23.05 3.49 19.13
C GLY A 214 24.27 4.41 19.00
N THR A 215 25.35 3.98 18.33
CA THR A 215 26.50 4.84 18.05
C THR A 215 26.19 5.83 16.93
N ARG A 216 26.95 6.94 16.88
CA ARG A 216 26.89 7.93 15.81
C ARG A 216 28.22 8.00 15.11
N ILE A 217 28.17 7.95 13.81
CA ILE A 217 29.35 8.14 12.93
C ILE A 217 29.15 9.41 12.10
N ASP A 218 30.26 10.07 11.74
CA ASP A 218 30.17 11.24 10.88
C ASP A 218 29.69 10.88 9.49
N LEU A 219 28.80 11.71 8.92
CA LEU A 219 28.42 11.59 7.52
C LEU A 219 29.61 11.86 6.61
N PRO A 220 29.66 11.30 5.39
CA PRO A 220 30.73 11.54 4.43
C PRO A 220 30.97 13.04 4.15
N LYS A 221 29.93 13.84 4.25
CA LYS A 221 29.95 15.29 4.15
C LYS A 221 28.87 15.91 5.02
N PRO A 222 29.15 16.97 5.78
CA PRO A 222 28.12 17.78 6.41
C PRO A 222 27.14 18.29 5.36
N SER A 223 25.87 18.17 5.62
CA SER A 223 24.81 18.42 4.66
C SER A 223 23.66 19.22 5.29
N ILE A 224 22.85 19.86 4.46
CA ILE A 224 21.69 20.63 4.90
C ILE A 224 20.40 19.94 4.47
N ASP A 225 19.47 19.81 5.42
CA ASP A 225 18.07 19.49 5.22
C ASP A 225 17.22 20.57 5.88
N THR A 226 16.20 21.06 5.21
CA THR A 226 15.27 22.01 5.82
C THR A 226 13.83 21.63 5.55
N GLY A 227 12.94 22.01 6.49
CA GLY A 227 11.51 21.74 6.39
C GLY A 227 10.65 22.90 6.89
N MET A 228 9.97 23.59 5.95
CA MET A 228 8.99 24.62 6.24
C MET A 228 7.59 24.07 5.92
N GLY A 229 6.69 24.07 6.90
CA GLY A 229 5.29 23.70 6.67
C GLY A 229 4.58 24.77 5.82
N LEU A 230 4.17 24.41 4.59
CA LEU A 230 3.51 25.38 3.68
C LEU A 230 2.24 25.94 4.30
N GLU A 231 1.42 25.12 4.93
CA GLU A 231 0.17 25.53 5.57
C GLU A 231 0.43 26.50 6.74
N ARG A 232 1.49 26.27 7.53
CA ARG A 232 1.87 27.15 8.65
C ARG A 232 2.34 28.51 8.16
N ILE A 233 3.27 28.54 7.21
CA ILE A 233 3.75 29.82 6.67
C ILE A 233 2.64 30.56 5.89
N ALA A 234 1.72 29.84 5.24
CA ALA A 234 0.58 30.44 4.58
C ALA A 234 -0.35 31.14 5.58
N ALA A 235 -0.65 30.54 6.71
CA ALA A 235 -1.44 31.17 7.76
C ALA A 235 -0.78 32.48 8.22
N VAL A 236 0.51 32.46 8.54
CA VAL A 236 1.27 33.67 8.92
C VAL A 236 1.21 34.76 7.85
N LEU A 237 1.48 34.44 6.57
CA LEU A 237 1.49 35.40 5.47
C LEU A 237 0.11 35.94 5.09
N GLN A 238 -0.95 35.18 5.37
CA GLN A 238 -2.33 35.62 5.19
C GLN A 238 -2.89 36.35 6.44
N GLY A 239 -2.05 36.58 7.46
CA GLY A 239 -2.44 37.23 8.70
C GLY A 239 -3.46 36.44 9.53
N LYS A 240 -3.38 35.11 9.41
CA LYS A 240 -4.21 34.15 10.14
C LYS A 240 -3.40 33.47 11.23
N HIS A 241 -4.09 33.05 12.28
CA HIS A 241 -3.52 32.22 13.32
C HIS A 241 -3.74 30.73 13.03
N ASP A 242 -4.87 30.39 12.46
CA ASP A 242 -5.34 29.03 12.22
C ASP A 242 -5.11 28.64 10.77
N ASN A 243 -4.48 27.50 10.51
CA ASN A 243 -4.26 26.98 9.17
C ASN A 243 -5.56 26.74 8.41
N TYR A 244 -6.66 26.41 9.11
CA TYR A 244 -7.97 26.19 8.53
C TYR A 244 -8.65 27.49 8.02
N ASP A 245 -8.11 28.66 8.35
CA ASP A 245 -8.55 29.96 7.84
C ASP A 245 -7.79 30.40 6.58
N THR A 246 -6.84 29.60 6.10
CA THR A 246 -6.12 29.87 4.85
C THR A 246 -7.01 29.68 3.63
N ASP A 247 -6.62 30.28 2.51
CA ASP A 247 -7.36 30.24 1.24
C ASP A 247 -7.75 28.83 0.80
N LEU A 248 -6.84 27.85 0.92
CA LEU A 248 -7.09 26.46 0.59
C LEU A 248 -8.16 25.83 1.48
N PHE A 249 -7.93 25.85 2.80
CA PHE A 249 -8.83 25.18 3.75
C PHE A 249 -10.18 25.85 3.82
N LYS A 250 -10.20 27.18 3.80
CA LYS A 250 -11.45 27.95 3.79
C LYS A 250 -12.36 27.51 2.65
N LYS A 251 -11.82 27.33 1.44
CA LYS A 251 -12.59 26.89 0.29
C LYS A 251 -13.15 25.46 0.44
N LEU A 252 -12.37 24.54 0.99
CA LEU A 252 -12.81 23.17 1.25
C LEU A 252 -13.89 23.12 2.34
N ILE A 253 -13.72 23.90 3.42
CA ILE A 253 -14.66 24.02 4.52
C ILE A 253 -16.00 24.61 4.05
N GLU A 254 -15.97 25.68 3.27
CA GLU A 254 -17.16 26.30 2.68
C GLU A 254 -17.91 25.30 1.79
N ASN A 255 -17.23 24.57 0.92
CA ASN A 255 -17.87 23.53 0.09
C ASN A 255 -18.44 22.37 0.93
N SER A 256 -17.73 21.95 1.98
CA SER A 256 -18.28 20.94 2.90
C SER A 256 -19.56 21.44 3.57
N ALA A 257 -19.61 22.71 3.94
CA ALA A 257 -20.77 23.34 4.55
C ALA A 257 -21.95 23.49 3.56
N ASP A 258 -21.66 23.90 2.33
CA ASP A 258 -22.67 24.02 1.26
C ASP A 258 -23.35 22.68 1.00
N PHE A 259 -22.59 21.60 0.83
CA PHE A 259 -23.15 20.27 0.57
C PHE A 259 -23.86 19.64 1.78
N SER A 260 -23.48 20.00 3.02
CA SER A 260 -24.14 19.50 4.23
C SER A 260 -25.25 20.42 4.75
N ASN A 261 -25.42 21.59 4.13
CA ASN A 261 -26.35 22.65 4.56
C ASN A 261 -26.17 23.05 6.03
N THR A 262 -24.93 23.25 6.43
CA THR A 262 -24.55 23.62 7.81
C THR A 262 -23.65 24.85 7.83
N ASP A 263 -23.52 25.51 9.00
CA ASP A 263 -22.66 26.69 9.16
C ASP A 263 -21.18 26.27 9.27
N PRO A 264 -20.30 26.74 8.34
CA PRO A 264 -18.87 26.39 8.36
C PRO A 264 -18.11 26.92 9.58
N TYR A 265 -18.62 27.98 10.23
CA TYR A 265 -17.95 28.67 11.34
C TYR A 265 -18.68 28.51 12.68
N GLY A 266 -19.78 27.76 12.71
CA GLY A 266 -20.57 27.47 13.89
C GLY A 266 -19.97 26.40 14.80
N ILE A 267 -20.77 25.91 15.73
CA ILE A 267 -20.38 24.85 16.71
C ILE A 267 -19.85 23.58 16.02
N LYS A 268 -20.29 23.33 14.79
CA LYS A 268 -19.91 22.16 13.99
C LYS A 268 -18.64 22.36 13.14
N ASN A 269 -17.91 23.47 13.27
CA ASN A 269 -16.75 23.78 12.43
C ASN A 269 -15.67 22.70 12.46
N ILE A 270 -15.51 22.03 13.60
CA ILE A 270 -14.53 20.95 13.80
C ILE A 270 -14.74 19.80 12.81
N HIS A 271 -16.00 19.49 12.47
CA HIS A 271 -16.31 18.44 11.53
C HIS A 271 -15.86 18.82 10.12
N HIS A 272 -16.08 20.07 9.70
CA HIS A 272 -15.62 20.56 8.39
C HIS A 272 -14.10 20.59 8.28
N ARG A 273 -13.38 20.91 9.36
CA ARG A 273 -11.91 20.86 9.42
C ARG A 273 -11.39 19.45 9.19
N VAL A 274 -11.92 18.48 9.93
CA VAL A 274 -11.55 17.06 9.80
C VAL A 274 -11.86 16.55 8.39
N ILE A 275 -13.04 16.84 7.86
CA ILE A 275 -13.44 16.44 6.50
C ILE A 275 -12.47 17.02 5.47
N SER A 276 -12.11 18.30 5.57
CA SER A 276 -11.22 18.97 4.62
C SER A 276 -9.80 18.42 4.65
N ASP A 277 -9.25 18.19 5.85
CA ASP A 277 -7.92 17.59 6.02
C ASP A 277 -7.88 16.17 5.47
N HIS A 278 -8.84 15.35 5.87
CA HIS A 278 -8.87 13.94 5.52
C HIS A 278 -9.21 13.69 4.05
N LEU A 279 -9.98 14.59 3.41
CA LEU A 279 -10.19 14.56 1.97
C LEU A 279 -8.87 14.78 1.22
N ARG A 280 -8.02 15.73 1.66
CA ARG A 280 -6.68 15.93 1.09
C ARG A 280 -5.85 14.66 1.22
N SER A 281 -5.71 14.14 2.44
CA SER A 281 -4.91 12.93 2.72
C SER A 281 -5.37 11.74 1.90
N ALA A 282 -6.67 11.45 1.89
CA ALA A 282 -7.23 10.32 1.15
C ALA A 282 -7.01 10.48 -0.36
N SER A 283 -7.25 11.67 -0.92
CA SER A 283 -7.10 11.93 -2.35
C SER A 283 -5.66 11.75 -2.82
N PHE A 284 -4.68 12.26 -2.09
CA PHE A 284 -3.26 12.11 -2.44
C PHE A 284 -2.75 10.68 -2.24
N LEU A 285 -3.17 9.99 -1.18
CA LEU A 285 -2.82 8.59 -0.99
C LEU A 285 -3.38 7.70 -2.10
N ILE A 286 -4.63 7.93 -2.53
CA ILE A 286 -5.23 7.21 -3.66
C ILE A 286 -4.50 7.56 -4.97
N ALA A 287 -4.17 8.83 -5.19
CA ALA A 287 -3.39 9.25 -6.35
C ALA A 287 -2.03 8.57 -6.41
N ASP A 288 -1.38 8.37 -5.28
CA ASP A 288 -0.09 7.65 -5.15
C ASP A 288 -0.26 6.11 -5.04
N GLY A 289 -1.48 5.60 -5.25
CA GLY A 289 -1.76 4.17 -5.45
C GLY A 289 -2.13 3.38 -4.21
N VAL A 290 -2.30 4.02 -3.08
CA VAL A 290 -2.83 3.36 -1.89
C VAL A 290 -4.33 3.18 -2.04
N MET A 291 -4.82 1.95 -1.85
CA MET A 291 -6.27 1.68 -1.85
C MET A 291 -6.72 1.25 -0.45
N PRO A 292 -7.96 1.57 -0.06
CA PRO A 292 -8.48 1.17 1.25
C PRO A 292 -8.42 -0.35 1.44
N SER A 293 -7.78 -0.81 2.51
CA SER A 293 -7.66 -2.24 2.83
C SER A 293 -7.72 -2.49 4.34
N ASN A 294 -7.61 -3.75 4.78
CA ASN A 294 -7.63 -4.11 6.21
C ASN A 294 -6.24 -4.14 6.84
N GLU A 295 -5.17 -3.97 6.05
CA GLU A 295 -3.79 -4.10 6.52
C GLU A 295 -2.88 -3.03 5.90
N GLY A 296 -1.74 -2.79 6.54
CA GLY A 296 -0.69 -1.92 6.02
C GLY A 296 -1.15 -0.49 5.71
N ARG A 297 -0.61 0.07 4.63
CA ARG A 297 -0.91 1.45 4.18
C ARG A 297 -2.39 1.67 3.87
N GLY A 298 -3.05 0.67 3.28
CA GLY A 298 -4.47 0.75 2.95
C GLY A 298 -5.38 0.79 4.18
N TYR A 299 -4.96 0.18 5.29
CA TYR A 299 -5.66 0.30 6.57
C TYR A 299 -5.60 1.74 7.10
N VAL A 300 -4.44 2.38 7.05
CA VAL A 300 -4.29 3.79 7.48
C VAL A 300 -5.15 4.71 6.61
N LEU A 301 -5.13 4.52 5.28
CA LEU A 301 -6.02 5.26 4.39
C LEU A 301 -7.49 5.07 4.74
N ARG A 302 -7.93 3.82 4.93
CA ARG A 302 -9.32 3.51 5.32
C ARG A 302 -9.70 4.16 6.66
N ARG A 303 -8.80 4.16 7.62
CA ARG A 303 -8.98 4.82 8.92
C ARG A 303 -9.21 6.32 8.76
N ILE A 304 -8.39 7.01 7.97
CA ILE A 304 -8.55 8.44 7.65
C ILE A 304 -9.91 8.70 6.98
N MET A 305 -10.25 7.91 5.95
CA MET A 305 -11.52 8.04 5.24
C MET A 305 -12.72 7.85 6.16
N ARG A 306 -12.73 6.80 6.99
CA ARG A 306 -13.85 6.51 7.90
C ARG A 306 -14.00 7.54 8.99
N ARG A 307 -12.91 8.15 9.46
CA ARG A 307 -12.98 9.28 10.37
C ARG A 307 -13.68 10.48 9.72
N ALA A 308 -13.32 10.84 8.49
CA ALA A 308 -14.03 11.89 7.75
C ALA A 308 -15.51 11.54 7.53
N MET A 309 -15.83 10.30 7.17
CA MET A 309 -17.19 9.82 6.93
C MET A 309 -18.06 9.89 8.19
N ARG A 310 -17.49 9.59 9.38
CA ARG A 310 -18.19 9.81 10.65
C ARG A 310 -18.51 11.29 10.85
N HIS A 311 -17.57 12.19 10.55
CA HIS A 311 -17.82 13.62 10.67
C HIS A 311 -18.88 14.11 9.67
N CYS A 312 -18.96 13.53 8.46
CA CYS A 312 -20.07 13.76 7.53
C CYS A 312 -21.42 13.33 8.13
N HIS A 313 -21.45 12.15 8.78
CA HIS A 313 -22.65 11.66 9.47
C HIS A 313 -23.08 12.59 10.59
N LEU A 314 -22.15 13.13 11.42
CA LEU A 314 -22.43 14.09 12.49
C LEU A 314 -22.94 15.46 11.97
N LEU A 315 -22.60 15.81 10.73
CA LEU A 315 -23.20 16.96 10.02
C LEU A 315 -24.63 16.68 9.55
N GLY A 316 -25.07 15.41 9.53
CA GLY A 316 -26.39 15.00 9.03
C GLY A 316 -26.39 14.61 7.55
N CYS A 317 -25.25 14.30 6.95
CA CYS A 317 -25.19 13.89 5.55
C CYS A 317 -25.79 12.49 5.37
N GLU A 318 -26.92 12.38 4.65
CA GLU A 318 -27.60 11.11 4.38
C GLU A 318 -26.96 10.32 3.22
N GLU A 319 -26.33 11.01 2.27
CA GLU A 319 -25.64 10.42 1.11
C GLU A 319 -24.12 10.54 1.21
N PRO A 320 -23.34 9.77 0.43
CA PRO A 320 -21.91 9.95 0.34
C PRO A 320 -21.54 11.39 0.02
N HIS A 321 -20.60 11.95 0.76
CA HIS A 321 -20.31 13.37 0.80
C HIS A 321 -18.90 13.74 0.30
N LEU A 322 -17.88 12.94 0.66
CA LEU A 322 -16.47 13.25 0.39
C LEU A 322 -16.17 13.46 -1.09
N TYR A 323 -16.67 12.58 -1.95
CA TYR A 323 -16.43 12.70 -3.40
C TYR A 323 -17.04 13.99 -4.01
N LYS A 324 -18.08 14.58 -3.40
CA LYS A 324 -18.71 15.82 -3.86
C LYS A 324 -17.82 17.04 -3.61
N ILE A 325 -16.97 17.00 -2.58
CA ILE A 325 -16.03 18.07 -2.22
C ILE A 325 -14.73 17.95 -3.03
N PHE A 326 -14.37 16.76 -3.53
CA PHE A 326 -13.12 16.51 -4.23
C PHE A 326 -12.88 17.46 -5.44
N PRO A 327 -13.86 17.84 -6.28
CA PRO A 327 -13.65 18.81 -7.35
C PRO A 327 -13.10 20.16 -6.87
N SER A 328 -13.45 20.60 -5.65
CA SER A 328 -12.88 21.80 -5.05
C SER A 328 -11.40 21.63 -4.70
N LEU A 329 -11.02 20.49 -4.16
CA LEU A 329 -9.62 20.14 -3.92
C LEU A 329 -8.82 20.10 -5.22
N LEU A 330 -9.39 19.49 -6.26
CA LEU A 330 -8.78 19.40 -7.58
C LEU A 330 -8.52 20.78 -8.18
N GLN A 331 -9.46 21.72 -8.04
CA GLN A 331 -9.30 23.10 -8.47
C GLN A 331 -8.18 23.84 -7.74
N GLN A 332 -7.99 23.56 -6.44
CA GLN A 332 -6.98 24.24 -5.62
C GLN A 332 -5.56 23.68 -5.81
N MET A 333 -5.45 22.37 -6.01
CA MET A 333 -4.14 21.68 -5.95
C MET A 333 -3.76 20.96 -7.26
N GLY A 334 -4.68 20.80 -8.22
CA GLY A 334 -4.45 20.03 -9.44
C GLY A 334 -3.33 20.58 -10.33
N ASP A 335 -3.15 21.91 -10.39
CA ASP A 335 -2.06 22.53 -11.15
C ASP A 335 -0.68 22.16 -10.60
N ALA A 336 -0.55 22.09 -9.27
CA ALA A 336 0.72 21.75 -8.60
C ALA A 336 0.97 20.23 -8.59
N PHE A 337 -0.10 19.43 -8.61
CA PHE A 337 -0.08 17.98 -8.52
C PHE A 337 -0.95 17.35 -9.61
N PRO A 338 -0.41 17.22 -10.85
CA PRO A 338 -1.15 16.67 -11.99
C PRO A 338 -1.71 15.27 -11.79
N GLU A 339 -1.11 14.48 -10.90
CA GLU A 339 -1.60 13.15 -10.54
C GLU A 339 -3.03 13.15 -9.98
N LEU A 340 -3.49 14.24 -9.38
CA LEU A 340 -4.88 14.38 -8.94
C LEU A 340 -5.83 14.45 -10.15
N ILE A 341 -5.41 15.13 -11.22
CA ILE A 341 -6.18 15.25 -12.48
C ILE A 341 -6.21 13.90 -13.19
N GLU A 342 -5.03 13.28 -13.36
CA GLU A 342 -4.87 11.99 -14.04
C GLU A 342 -5.68 10.86 -13.36
N ARG A 343 -5.81 10.92 -12.04
CA ARG A 343 -6.47 9.90 -11.21
C ARG A 343 -7.86 10.32 -10.73
N LYS A 344 -8.43 11.40 -11.27
CA LYS A 344 -9.72 11.96 -10.84
C LYS A 344 -10.79 10.88 -10.64
N ASN A 345 -11.07 10.09 -11.67
CA ASN A 345 -12.12 9.07 -11.63
C ASN A 345 -11.85 7.99 -10.57
N LEU A 346 -10.60 7.59 -10.40
CA LEU A 346 -10.20 6.61 -9.38
C LEU A 346 -10.45 7.16 -7.97
N ILE A 347 -10.09 8.42 -7.73
CA ILE A 347 -10.26 9.08 -6.43
C ILE A 347 -11.75 9.22 -6.11
N GLU A 348 -12.54 9.80 -7.02
CA GLU A 348 -13.98 10.01 -6.84
C GLU A 348 -14.72 8.70 -6.56
N ASN A 349 -14.44 7.65 -7.36
CA ASN A 349 -15.06 6.34 -7.17
C ASN A 349 -14.65 5.70 -5.83
N SER A 350 -13.35 5.72 -5.49
CA SER A 350 -12.87 5.14 -4.23
C SER A 350 -13.46 5.82 -3.00
N LEU A 351 -13.57 7.16 -3.02
CA LEU A 351 -14.20 7.93 -1.95
C LEU A 351 -15.68 7.55 -1.83
N LYS A 352 -16.42 7.56 -2.94
CA LYS A 352 -17.86 7.27 -2.96
C LYS A 352 -18.16 5.84 -2.50
N GLU A 353 -17.41 4.86 -2.99
CA GLU A 353 -17.62 3.45 -2.69
C GLU A 353 -17.33 3.11 -1.24
N GLU A 354 -16.17 3.56 -0.69
CA GLU A 354 -15.85 3.28 0.71
C GLU A 354 -16.84 3.98 1.65
N GLU A 355 -17.31 5.20 1.31
CA GLU A 355 -18.32 5.89 2.10
C GLU A 355 -19.67 5.19 2.04
N THR A 356 -20.13 4.78 0.86
CA THR A 356 -21.37 4.01 0.70
C THR A 356 -21.33 2.72 1.50
N ARG A 357 -20.21 2.01 1.43
CA ARG A 357 -20.01 0.74 2.13
C ARG A 357 -19.95 0.90 3.65
N PHE A 358 -19.22 1.93 4.12
CA PHE A 358 -19.09 2.21 5.55
C PHE A 358 -20.43 2.66 6.16
N LYS A 359 -21.20 3.44 5.43
CA LYS A 359 -22.51 3.91 5.89
C LYS A 359 -23.48 2.77 6.24
N LEU A 360 -23.45 1.67 5.48
CA LEU A 360 -24.28 0.47 5.76
C LEU A 360 -23.96 -0.17 7.14
N THR A 361 -22.74 0.01 7.63
CA THR A 361 -22.28 -0.56 8.91
C THR A 361 -22.18 0.46 10.03
N LEU A 362 -22.07 1.75 9.69
CA LEU A 362 -21.89 2.86 10.64
C LEU A 362 -23.06 2.94 11.64
N ASP A 363 -24.28 2.98 11.16
CA ASP A 363 -25.49 3.11 11.99
C ASP A 363 -25.61 1.94 13.00
N ARG A 364 -25.30 0.72 12.54
CA ARG A 364 -25.32 -0.48 13.38
C ARG A 364 -24.20 -0.45 14.41
N GLY A 365 -23.00 -0.01 14.02
CA GLY A 365 -21.86 0.12 14.92
C GLY A 365 -22.08 1.19 15.98
N LEU A 366 -22.59 2.36 15.59
CA LEU A 366 -22.96 3.43 16.54
C LEU A 366 -24.07 3.00 17.51
N LYS A 367 -25.07 2.26 17.03
CA LYS A 367 -26.12 1.73 17.89
C LYS A 367 -25.55 0.79 18.95
N LEU A 368 -24.72 -0.19 18.57
CA LEU A 368 -24.07 -1.11 19.49
C LEU A 368 -23.20 -0.34 20.51
N LEU A 369 -22.43 0.64 20.04
CA LEU A 369 -21.56 1.45 20.90
C LEU A 369 -22.38 2.26 21.94
N ASN A 370 -23.48 2.87 21.52
CA ASN A 370 -24.37 3.63 22.40
C ASN A 370 -25.11 2.73 23.40
N GLU A 371 -25.53 1.54 22.99
CA GLU A 371 -26.13 0.52 23.89
C GLU A 371 -25.13 0.14 24.99
N GLU A 372 -23.88 -0.16 24.64
CA GLU A 372 -22.84 -0.50 25.60
C GLU A 372 -22.45 0.69 26.48
N LEU A 373 -22.43 1.92 25.94
CA LEU A 373 -22.21 3.14 26.72
C LEU A 373 -23.31 3.36 27.76
N SER A 374 -24.57 3.04 27.45
CA SER A 374 -25.68 3.19 28.38
C SER A 374 -25.61 2.20 29.55
N ILE A 375 -24.96 1.05 29.36
CA ILE A 375 -24.78 0.01 30.39
C ILE A 375 -23.58 0.33 31.32
N LEU A 376 -22.64 1.12 30.82
CA LEU A 376 -21.37 1.40 31.54
C LEU A 376 -21.55 2.29 32.78
N GLU A 377 -22.68 3.01 32.92
CA GLU A 377 -22.97 3.96 34.01
C GLU A 377 -21.73 4.80 34.39
N ASP A 378 -21.24 4.69 35.63
CA ASP A 378 -20.08 5.44 36.14
C ASP A 378 -18.72 4.81 35.85
N LYS A 379 -18.66 3.68 35.14
CA LYS A 379 -17.37 3.06 34.75
C LYS A 379 -16.69 3.89 33.67
N THR A 380 -15.38 4.08 33.81
CA THR A 380 -14.58 4.88 32.90
C THR A 380 -13.99 4.07 31.75
N LEU A 381 -14.03 2.72 31.84
CA LEU A 381 -13.38 1.80 30.88
C LEU A 381 -14.41 1.04 30.06
N PHE A 382 -14.40 1.25 28.73
CA PHE A 382 -15.23 0.56 27.74
C PHE A 382 -14.62 -0.80 27.39
N SER A 383 -15.46 -1.82 27.18
CA SER A 383 -15.02 -3.20 26.92
C SER A 383 -14.16 -3.33 25.65
N GLY A 384 -12.93 -3.83 25.81
CA GLY A 384 -12.04 -4.14 24.68
C GLY A 384 -12.57 -5.23 23.76
N GLU A 385 -13.41 -6.17 24.26
CA GLU A 385 -14.07 -7.18 23.40
C GLU A 385 -15.14 -6.55 22.51
N VAL A 386 -15.91 -5.60 23.03
CA VAL A 386 -16.90 -4.87 22.23
C VAL A 386 -16.20 -3.98 21.21
N ALA A 387 -15.11 -3.30 21.60
CA ALA A 387 -14.29 -2.52 20.70
C ALA A 387 -13.71 -3.39 19.57
N PHE A 388 -13.25 -4.60 19.87
CA PHE A 388 -12.80 -5.57 18.88
C PHE A 388 -13.94 -6.01 17.95
N LYS A 389 -15.13 -6.27 18.46
CA LYS A 389 -16.31 -6.59 17.65
C LYS A 389 -16.71 -5.44 16.72
N LEU A 390 -16.65 -4.20 17.21
CA LEU A 390 -16.85 -3.00 16.39
C LEU A 390 -15.82 -2.93 15.25
N TYR A 391 -14.56 -3.23 15.53
CA TYR A 391 -13.49 -3.26 14.55
C TYR A 391 -13.67 -4.38 13.52
N ASP A 392 -13.81 -5.62 13.98
CA ASP A 392 -13.80 -6.82 13.13
C ASP A 392 -15.10 -6.98 12.29
N THR A 393 -16.25 -6.74 12.91
CA THR A 393 -17.57 -6.99 12.28
C THR A 393 -18.13 -5.77 11.58
N TYR A 394 -18.00 -4.58 12.20
CA TYR A 394 -18.59 -3.34 11.68
C TYR A 394 -17.57 -2.42 10.98
N GLY A 395 -16.30 -2.81 11.02
CA GLY A 395 -15.23 -2.04 10.39
C GLY A 395 -15.01 -0.67 11.04
N PHE A 396 -15.28 -0.56 12.34
CA PHE A 396 -15.02 0.62 13.16
C PHE A 396 -13.55 0.61 13.60
N PRO A 397 -12.68 1.46 13.08
CA PRO A 397 -11.32 1.57 13.60
C PRO A 397 -11.33 1.91 15.09
N ILE A 398 -10.32 1.46 15.84
CA ILE A 398 -10.27 1.64 17.29
C ILE A 398 -10.28 3.11 17.69
N ASP A 399 -9.54 3.95 16.97
CA ASP A 399 -9.49 5.40 17.19
C ASP A 399 -10.85 6.08 16.94
N LEU A 400 -11.68 5.54 16.04
CA LEU A 400 -13.05 6.03 15.88
C LEU A 400 -13.91 5.71 17.11
N THR A 401 -13.69 4.53 17.70
CA THR A 401 -14.32 4.18 18.99
C THR A 401 -13.81 5.09 20.11
N GLU A 402 -12.51 5.34 20.16
CA GLU A 402 -11.91 6.27 21.13
C GLU A 402 -12.42 7.71 20.98
N ASP A 403 -12.58 8.20 19.74
CA ASP A 403 -13.15 9.54 19.47
C ASP A 403 -14.58 9.69 20.01
N VAL A 404 -15.42 8.65 19.83
CA VAL A 404 -16.77 8.67 20.40
C VAL A 404 -16.75 8.64 21.92
N LEU A 405 -15.87 7.84 22.51
CA LEU A 405 -15.73 7.69 23.96
C LEU A 405 -15.15 8.95 24.63
N ARG A 406 -14.30 9.69 23.91
CA ARG A 406 -13.73 10.97 24.39
C ARG A 406 -14.82 12.00 24.66
N GLU A 407 -15.87 12.08 23.84
CA GLU A 407 -17.03 12.95 24.05
C GLU A 407 -17.75 12.65 25.38
N SER A 408 -17.63 11.42 25.87
CA SER A 408 -18.22 10.94 27.13
C SER A 408 -17.20 10.80 28.29
N ASN A 409 -15.96 11.32 28.12
CA ASN A 409 -14.85 11.15 29.07
C ASN A 409 -14.55 9.70 29.49
N LYS A 410 -14.71 8.76 28.54
CA LYS A 410 -14.45 7.32 28.74
C LYS A 410 -13.25 6.88 27.90
N LYS A 411 -12.62 5.74 28.28
CA LYS A 411 -11.47 5.15 27.59
C LYS A 411 -11.77 3.71 27.22
N VAL A 412 -11.09 3.19 26.18
CA VAL A 412 -11.16 1.77 25.79
C VAL A 412 -10.17 0.93 26.60
N ASP A 413 -10.56 -0.29 26.93
CA ASP A 413 -9.64 -1.34 27.38
C ASP A 413 -8.80 -1.84 26.19
N ILE A 414 -7.70 -1.12 25.92
CA ILE A 414 -6.77 -1.39 24.82
C ILE A 414 -6.08 -2.74 25.00
N GLU A 415 -5.77 -3.14 26.24
CA GLU A 415 -5.07 -4.40 26.51
C GLU A 415 -5.90 -5.60 26.04
N THR A 416 -7.19 -5.62 26.38
CA THR A 416 -8.11 -6.66 25.92
C THR A 416 -8.34 -6.60 24.40
N PHE A 417 -8.43 -5.40 23.83
CA PHE A 417 -8.54 -5.22 22.39
C PHE A 417 -7.33 -5.79 21.65
N ASP A 418 -6.10 -5.46 22.07
CA ASP A 418 -4.86 -5.91 21.45
C ASP A 418 -4.69 -7.44 21.59
N LYS A 419 -5.09 -8.01 22.71
CA LYS A 419 -5.12 -9.46 22.89
C LYS A 419 -6.01 -10.15 21.85
N LYS A 420 -7.23 -9.63 21.63
CA LYS A 420 -8.15 -10.16 20.62
C LYS A 420 -7.63 -9.98 19.20
N MET A 421 -7.00 -8.85 18.90
CA MET A 421 -6.32 -8.60 17.64
C MET A 421 -5.17 -9.59 17.38
N LYS A 422 -4.41 -9.91 18.42
CA LYS A 422 -3.33 -10.90 18.34
C LYS A 422 -3.89 -12.30 18.08
N GLU A 423 -4.93 -12.72 18.80
CA GLU A 423 -5.62 -14.00 18.60
C GLU A 423 -6.16 -14.13 17.15
N GLN A 424 -6.72 -13.07 16.58
CA GLN A 424 -7.17 -13.05 15.19
C GLN A 424 -6.01 -13.19 14.20
N ARG A 425 -4.91 -12.43 14.41
CA ARG A 425 -3.71 -12.52 13.57
C ARG A 425 -3.06 -13.90 13.61
N GLU A 426 -3.04 -14.54 14.78
CA GLU A 426 -2.53 -15.90 14.93
C GLU A 426 -3.40 -16.92 14.19
N LYS A 427 -4.72 -16.78 14.23
CA LYS A 427 -5.65 -17.60 13.44
C LYS A 427 -5.46 -17.38 11.94
N ALA A 428 -5.27 -16.14 11.50
CA ALA A 428 -4.99 -15.80 10.11
C ALA A 428 -3.60 -16.34 9.66
N ARG A 429 -2.57 -16.26 10.52
CA ARG A 429 -1.23 -16.82 10.26
C ARG A 429 -1.22 -18.34 10.21
N ALA A 430 -2.02 -19.03 11.03
CA ALA A 430 -2.13 -20.48 11.00
C ALA A 430 -2.71 -21.00 9.66
N SER A 431 -3.37 -20.17 8.90
CA SER A 431 -3.87 -20.44 7.55
C SER A 431 -2.91 -19.99 6.44
N TRP A 432 -1.76 -19.35 6.78
CA TRP A 432 -0.79 -18.80 5.83
C TRP A 432 0.58 -19.43 6.03
N THR A 433 1.07 -20.15 5.01
CA THR A 433 2.40 -20.74 4.98
C THR A 433 3.38 -19.82 4.25
N GLY A 434 3.96 -18.86 4.96
CA GLY A 434 5.03 -18.00 4.46
C GLY A 434 5.95 -17.55 5.58
N SER A 435 7.21 -17.99 5.52
CA SER A 435 8.26 -17.71 6.50
C SER A 435 9.04 -16.45 6.14
N GLY A 436 9.42 -15.66 7.14
CA GLY A 436 10.45 -14.63 7.05
C GLY A 436 11.14 -14.48 8.40
N ASP A 437 12.37 -14.97 8.53
CA ASP A 437 13.23 -14.77 9.68
C ASP A 437 14.09 -13.51 9.49
N GLU A 438 14.23 -12.67 10.53
CA GLU A 438 15.06 -11.46 10.55
C GLU A 438 16.55 -11.71 10.25
N THR A 439 17.03 -12.93 10.45
CA THR A 439 18.40 -13.37 10.12
C THR A 439 18.64 -13.51 8.62
N GLU A 440 17.61 -13.85 7.84
CA GLU A 440 17.73 -13.96 6.39
C GLU A 440 17.84 -12.58 5.72
N GLU A 441 17.19 -11.54 6.23
CA GLU A 441 17.26 -10.20 5.64
C GLU A 441 18.69 -9.61 5.66
N LYS A 442 19.49 -9.91 6.71
CA LYS A 442 20.86 -9.41 6.84
C LYS A 442 21.80 -10.02 5.80
N ILE A 443 21.69 -11.32 5.54
CA ILE A 443 22.57 -11.96 4.55
C ILE A 443 22.21 -11.57 3.13
N TRP A 444 20.91 -11.31 2.85
CA TRP A 444 20.48 -10.81 1.54
C TRP A 444 20.92 -9.36 1.29
N ALA A 445 20.96 -8.52 2.32
CA ALA A 445 21.49 -7.16 2.23
C ALA A 445 23.00 -7.17 1.98
N ASP A 446 23.74 -8.03 2.69
CA ASP A 446 25.17 -8.22 2.51
C ASP A 446 25.52 -8.75 1.12
N LEU A 447 24.76 -9.72 0.62
CA LEU A 447 24.90 -10.28 -0.73
C LEU A 447 24.72 -9.20 -1.80
N ARG A 448 23.67 -8.36 -1.69
CA ARG A 448 23.43 -7.24 -2.62
C ARG A 448 24.57 -6.21 -2.68
N SER A 449 25.28 -6.04 -1.57
CA SER A 449 26.35 -5.05 -1.48
C SER A 449 27.70 -5.54 -1.99
N LYS A 450 27.92 -6.88 -2.04
CA LYS A 450 29.22 -7.50 -2.30
C LYS A 450 29.33 -8.26 -3.61
N GLU A 451 28.20 -8.67 -4.18
CA GLU A 451 28.20 -9.48 -5.40
C GLU A 451 27.72 -8.67 -6.61
N ASP A 452 28.30 -8.96 -7.76
CA ASP A 452 27.89 -8.42 -9.04
C ASP A 452 26.54 -9.00 -9.48
N ALA A 453 25.86 -8.29 -10.40
CA ALA A 453 24.60 -8.75 -10.98
C ALA A 453 24.78 -10.08 -11.68
N THR A 454 23.84 -11.02 -11.48
CA THR A 454 23.79 -12.28 -12.22
C THR A 454 23.27 -12.03 -13.63
N GLU A 455 23.99 -12.51 -14.66
CA GLU A 455 23.53 -12.46 -16.05
C GLU A 455 22.41 -13.51 -16.27
N PHE A 456 21.23 -13.05 -16.66
CA PHE A 456 20.08 -13.94 -16.92
C PHE A 456 20.00 -14.32 -18.40
N LEU A 457 20.20 -15.59 -18.71
CA LEU A 457 20.19 -16.16 -20.06
C LEU A 457 18.89 -16.93 -20.40
N GLY A 458 17.98 -17.04 -19.44
CA GLY A 458 16.82 -17.93 -19.49
C GLY A 458 15.64 -17.42 -20.32
N TYR A 459 15.74 -16.28 -21.01
CA TYR A 459 14.76 -15.90 -22.03
C TYR A 459 14.86 -16.77 -23.27
N ASP A 460 16.10 -17.05 -23.70
CA ASP A 460 16.40 -17.74 -24.97
C ASP A 460 17.00 -19.11 -24.76
N ARG A 461 17.44 -19.45 -23.55
CA ARG A 461 18.17 -20.70 -23.25
C ARG A 461 17.50 -21.48 -22.12
N GLU A 462 17.38 -22.80 -22.35
CA GLU A 462 16.86 -23.74 -21.35
C GLU A 462 18.00 -24.46 -20.59
N LYS A 463 19.23 -24.27 -21.05
CA LYS A 463 20.47 -24.76 -20.43
C LYS A 463 21.58 -23.73 -20.59
N CYS A 464 22.44 -23.61 -19.59
CA CYS A 464 23.65 -22.81 -19.68
C CYS A 464 24.71 -23.34 -18.69
N GLN A 465 25.89 -22.73 -18.72
CA GLN A 465 26.93 -22.96 -17.71
C GLN A 465 27.00 -21.75 -16.80
N GLY A 466 27.45 -21.93 -15.55
CA GLY A 466 27.65 -20.83 -14.61
C GLY A 466 28.68 -21.20 -13.56
N LEU A 467 29.48 -20.20 -13.14
CA LEU A 467 30.48 -20.30 -12.10
C LEU A 467 29.83 -19.99 -10.74
N ILE A 468 30.04 -20.85 -9.74
CA ILE A 468 29.59 -20.59 -8.38
C ILE A 468 30.41 -19.44 -7.80
N SER A 469 29.74 -18.32 -7.45
CA SER A 469 30.35 -17.19 -6.78
C SER A 469 30.26 -17.31 -5.26
N LYS A 470 29.11 -17.77 -4.74
CA LYS A 470 28.86 -17.97 -3.30
C LYS A 470 27.99 -19.19 -3.03
N ILE A 471 28.19 -19.75 -1.85
CA ILE A 471 27.31 -20.77 -1.25
C ILE A 471 26.88 -20.30 0.13
N ILE A 472 25.57 -20.38 0.42
CA ILE A 472 24.98 -19.98 1.69
C ILE A 472 24.25 -21.18 2.30
N LYS A 473 24.51 -21.42 3.60
CA LYS A 473 23.79 -22.41 4.40
C LYS A 473 23.52 -21.84 5.79
N ASP A 474 22.30 -22.01 6.28
CA ASP A 474 21.87 -21.55 7.60
C ASP A 474 22.26 -20.08 7.89
N GLY A 475 22.05 -19.19 6.88
CA GLY A 475 22.35 -17.77 6.98
C GLY A 475 23.85 -17.42 7.02
N LYS A 476 24.76 -18.32 6.60
CA LYS A 476 26.22 -18.08 6.58
C LYS A 476 26.83 -18.47 5.25
N TYR A 477 27.87 -17.74 4.83
CA TYR A 477 28.70 -18.16 3.70
C TYR A 477 29.54 -19.38 4.05
N ILE A 478 29.56 -20.35 3.14
CA ILE A 478 30.38 -21.56 3.24
C ILE A 478 31.11 -21.80 1.93
N GLU A 479 32.23 -22.53 1.98
CA GLU A 479 33.03 -22.85 0.78
C GLU A 479 32.53 -24.09 0.04
N LYS A 480 31.85 -25.02 0.78
CA LYS A 480 31.46 -26.31 0.25
C LYS A 480 30.10 -26.76 0.75
N LEU A 481 29.27 -27.29 -0.16
CA LEU A 481 27.97 -27.90 0.12
C LEU A 481 28.04 -29.38 -0.28
N SER A 482 27.82 -30.30 0.69
CA SER A 482 28.03 -31.75 0.56
C SER A 482 26.71 -32.48 0.23
N GLN A 483 26.83 -33.77 -0.09
CA GLN A 483 25.70 -34.64 -0.38
C GLN A 483 24.65 -34.62 0.71
N ASP A 484 23.37 -34.66 0.34
CA ASP A 484 22.16 -34.60 1.16
C ASP A 484 21.92 -33.25 1.85
N GLU A 485 22.87 -32.30 1.75
CA GLU A 485 22.70 -30.96 2.30
C GLU A 485 21.81 -30.09 1.41
N PHE A 486 21.13 -29.14 2.09
CA PHE A 486 20.36 -28.09 1.46
C PHE A 486 21.08 -26.75 1.67
N GLY A 487 21.15 -25.94 0.62
CA GLY A 487 21.79 -24.63 0.66
C GLY A 487 21.39 -23.76 -0.51
N VAL A 488 21.88 -22.54 -0.52
CA VAL A 488 21.66 -21.58 -1.61
C VAL A 488 22.96 -21.38 -2.38
N ILE A 489 22.90 -21.52 -3.71
CA ILE A 489 24.02 -21.31 -4.61
C ILE A 489 23.76 -20.04 -5.43
N VAL A 490 24.76 -19.17 -5.48
CA VAL A 490 24.80 -17.97 -6.33
C VAL A 490 25.79 -18.20 -7.46
N MET A 491 25.40 -17.84 -8.67
CA MET A 491 26.22 -18.01 -9.86
C MET A 491 26.33 -16.70 -10.65
N ASN A 492 27.45 -16.52 -11.39
CA ASN A 492 27.67 -15.34 -12.22
C ASN A 492 26.64 -15.18 -13.36
N GLN A 493 26.11 -16.28 -13.86
CA GLN A 493 25.08 -16.32 -14.90
C GLN A 493 24.15 -17.52 -14.71
N THR A 494 22.89 -17.42 -15.17
CA THR A 494 21.90 -18.46 -15.00
C THR A 494 20.83 -18.49 -16.09
N CYS A 495 20.28 -19.68 -16.40
CA CYS A 495 19.07 -19.85 -17.18
C CYS A 495 17.80 -20.03 -16.31
N PHE A 496 17.93 -20.14 -14.98
CA PHE A 496 16.81 -20.25 -14.07
C PHE A 496 16.18 -18.88 -13.84
N TYR A 497 14.89 -18.73 -14.10
CA TYR A 497 14.14 -17.53 -13.76
C TYR A 497 13.97 -17.42 -12.25
N GLY A 498 14.34 -16.29 -11.67
CA GLY A 498 14.10 -16.00 -10.26
C GLY A 498 12.72 -15.40 -10.04
N GLU A 499 12.01 -15.86 -9.02
CA GLU A 499 10.67 -15.38 -8.65
C GLU A 499 10.59 -13.85 -8.69
N SER A 500 9.72 -13.31 -9.55
CA SER A 500 9.51 -11.87 -9.74
C SER A 500 8.22 -11.62 -10.53
N GLY A 501 7.58 -10.45 -10.31
CA GLY A 501 6.41 -10.01 -11.08
C GLY A 501 5.23 -10.99 -11.06
N GLY A 502 5.10 -11.79 -9.99
CA GLY A 502 4.06 -12.81 -9.83
C GLY A 502 4.34 -14.13 -10.54
N GLN A 503 5.44 -14.26 -11.29
CA GLN A 503 5.89 -15.55 -11.81
C GLN A 503 6.78 -16.24 -10.80
N VAL A 504 6.50 -17.53 -10.49
CA VAL A 504 7.32 -18.35 -9.59
C VAL A 504 8.68 -18.64 -10.18
N GLY A 505 9.67 -18.95 -9.31
CA GLY A 505 11.01 -19.33 -9.69
C GLY A 505 11.06 -20.69 -10.40
N ASP A 506 12.07 -20.85 -11.25
CA ASP A 506 12.29 -22.12 -11.93
C ASP A 506 12.87 -23.19 -11.03
N GLN A 507 12.58 -24.40 -11.40
CA GLN A 507 13.12 -25.61 -10.85
C GLN A 507 13.91 -26.38 -11.91
N GLY A 508 14.83 -27.28 -11.46
CA GLY A 508 15.58 -28.10 -12.38
C GLY A 508 16.77 -28.81 -11.74
N GLN A 509 17.86 -28.90 -12.49
CA GLN A 509 19.07 -29.62 -12.06
C GLN A 509 20.32 -28.80 -12.38
N ILE A 510 21.30 -28.89 -11.48
CA ILE A 510 22.66 -28.42 -11.72
C ILE A 510 23.63 -29.58 -11.63
N GLN A 511 24.63 -29.58 -12.50
CA GLN A 511 25.61 -30.64 -12.59
C GLN A 511 27.01 -30.07 -12.78
N GLY A 512 27.94 -30.53 -11.94
CA GLY A 512 29.36 -30.24 -12.04
C GLY A 512 30.17 -31.55 -12.07
N ILE A 513 31.47 -31.42 -12.20
CA ILE A 513 32.38 -32.56 -12.20
C ILE A 513 32.27 -33.37 -10.90
N ASN A 514 32.05 -32.68 -9.77
CA ASN A 514 32.08 -33.24 -8.44
C ASN A 514 30.71 -33.58 -7.85
N GLY A 515 29.61 -33.18 -8.51
CA GLY A 515 28.30 -33.37 -7.93
C GLY A 515 27.11 -33.05 -8.84
N VAL A 516 25.95 -33.52 -8.38
CA VAL A 516 24.64 -33.28 -8.99
C VAL A 516 23.70 -32.77 -7.91
N GLY A 517 22.96 -31.68 -8.20
CA GLY A 517 22.00 -31.06 -7.29
C GLY A 517 20.67 -30.76 -7.96
N LYS A 518 19.59 -30.88 -7.19
CA LYS A 518 18.25 -30.47 -7.60
C LYS A 518 18.01 -29.02 -7.15
N VAL A 519 17.72 -28.13 -8.09
CA VAL A 519 17.20 -26.79 -7.83
C VAL A 519 15.71 -26.93 -7.54
N THR A 520 15.30 -26.60 -6.34
CA THR A 520 13.91 -26.71 -5.87
C THR A 520 13.15 -25.40 -6.02
N ASP A 521 13.86 -24.27 -6.04
CA ASP A 521 13.31 -22.94 -6.22
C ASP A 521 14.41 -21.97 -6.67
N THR A 522 14.06 -20.88 -7.31
CA THR A 522 14.97 -19.80 -7.66
C THR A 522 14.33 -18.45 -7.33
N LYS A 523 15.04 -17.63 -6.54
CA LYS A 523 14.56 -16.29 -6.15
C LYS A 523 15.47 -15.19 -6.65
N ARG A 524 14.93 -13.98 -6.70
CA ARG A 524 15.66 -12.79 -7.07
C ARG A 524 15.90 -11.89 -5.86
N VAL A 525 17.15 -11.54 -5.59
CA VAL A 525 17.59 -10.64 -4.52
C VAL A 525 18.26 -9.42 -5.15
N GLY A 526 17.49 -8.40 -5.46
CA GLY A 526 17.98 -7.27 -6.27
C GLY A 526 18.26 -7.71 -7.71
N GLN A 527 19.54 -7.64 -8.14
CA GLN A 527 20.00 -8.10 -9.45
C GLN A 527 20.67 -9.48 -9.42
N ILE A 528 20.64 -10.16 -8.27
CA ILE A 528 21.28 -11.45 -8.05
C ILE A 528 20.23 -12.55 -8.05
N PHE A 529 20.53 -13.67 -8.71
CA PHE A 529 19.69 -14.87 -8.73
C PHE A 529 20.25 -15.90 -7.73
N VAL A 530 19.40 -16.33 -6.80
CA VAL A 530 19.75 -17.29 -5.75
C VAL A 530 19.01 -18.60 -5.96
N HIS A 531 19.76 -19.71 -6.03
CA HIS A 531 19.23 -21.05 -6.34
C HIS A 531 19.18 -21.89 -5.07
N PHE A 532 17.99 -22.32 -4.69
CA PHE A 532 17.78 -23.24 -3.56
C PHE A 532 18.06 -24.66 -4.00
N VAL A 533 19.15 -25.25 -3.50
CA VAL A 533 19.69 -26.51 -4.00
C VAL A 533 19.72 -27.57 -2.92
N LYS A 534 19.23 -28.77 -3.25
CA LYS A 534 19.49 -30.00 -2.53
C LYS A 534 20.53 -30.82 -3.28
N VAL A 535 21.69 -31.09 -2.66
CA VAL A 535 22.74 -31.90 -3.28
C VAL A 535 22.31 -33.38 -3.28
N GLN A 536 22.18 -33.96 -4.47
CA GLN A 536 21.75 -35.35 -4.62
C GLN A 536 22.96 -36.33 -4.61
N LYS A 537 24.09 -35.88 -5.17
CA LYS A 537 25.30 -36.71 -5.25
C LYS A 537 26.53 -35.79 -5.23
N GLY A 538 27.56 -36.22 -4.48
CA GLY A 538 28.83 -35.51 -4.44
C GLY A 538 28.79 -34.21 -3.67
N TYR A 539 29.39 -33.14 -4.21
CA TYR A 539 29.47 -31.87 -3.52
C TYR A 539 29.66 -30.71 -4.54
N PHE A 540 29.41 -29.49 -4.07
CA PHE A 540 29.70 -28.23 -4.78
C PHE A 540 30.63 -27.36 -3.95
N GLU A 541 31.57 -26.69 -4.61
CA GLU A 541 32.51 -25.74 -3.98
C GLU A 541 32.46 -24.41 -4.76
N VAL A 542 32.73 -23.29 -4.06
CA VAL A 542 32.90 -21.98 -4.67
C VAL A 542 33.98 -22.05 -5.75
N GLY A 543 33.74 -21.43 -6.91
CA GLY A 543 34.62 -21.52 -8.07
C GLY A 543 34.38 -22.74 -8.98
N ASN A 544 33.45 -23.66 -8.65
CA ASN A 544 33.08 -24.72 -9.55
C ASN A 544 32.23 -24.19 -10.73
N ASN A 545 32.52 -24.69 -11.93
CA ASN A 545 31.66 -24.44 -13.10
C ASN A 545 30.58 -25.53 -13.17
N LEU A 546 29.31 -25.11 -13.27
CA LEU A 546 28.16 -26.00 -13.31
C LEU A 546 27.41 -25.88 -14.61
N GLU A 547 26.95 -27.00 -15.15
CA GLU A 547 25.89 -27.05 -16.16
C GLU A 547 24.53 -26.94 -15.46
N GLN A 548 23.67 -26.11 -16.01
CA GLN A 548 22.35 -25.80 -15.50
C GLN A 548 21.29 -26.31 -16.50
N PHE A 549 20.29 -27.02 -15.98
CA PHE A 549 19.17 -27.57 -16.75
C PHE A 549 17.88 -27.21 -16.05
N ILE A 550 17.07 -26.33 -16.67
CA ILE A 550 15.72 -26.04 -16.15
C ILE A 550 14.78 -27.22 -16.42
N ASN A 551 13.72 -27.31 -15.62
CA ASN A 551 12.60 -28.20 -15.92
C ASN A 551 11.74 -27.55 -17.02
N THR A 552 11.92 -27.97 -18.26
CA THR A 552 11.30 -27.38 -19.45
C THR A 552 9.77 -27.51 -19.43
N ASP A 553 9.23 -28.62 -18.94
CA ASP A 553 7.79 -28.84 -18.88
C ASP A 553 7.13 -27.89 -17.89
N LEU A 554 7.70 -27.75 -16.67
CA LEU A 554 7.22 -26.79 -15.69
C LEU A 554 7.34 -25.35 -16.20
N ARG A 555 8.47 -24.99 -16.82
CA ARG A 555 8.68 -23.66 -17.41
C ARG A 555 7.63 -23.37 -18.49
N LEU A 556 7.29 -24.34 -19.34
CA LEU A 556 6.30 -24.17 -20.38
C LEU A 556 4.90 -23.93 -19.80
N ASP A 557 4.51 -24.68 -18.79
CA ASP A 557 3.23 -24.47 -18.13
C ASP A 557 3.16 -23.11 -17.41
N ILE A 558 4.26 -22.67 -16.78
CA ILE A 558 4.38 -21.32 -16.20
C ILE A 558 4.26 -20.23 -17.29
N LYS A 559 4.95 -20.38 -18.43
CA LYS A 559 4.86 -19.46 -19.58
C LYS A 559 3.41 -19.35 -20.10
N ARG A 560 2.68 -20.47 -20.19
CA ARG A 560 1.27 -20.53 -20.60
C ARG A 560 0.39 -19.72 -19.66
N ASN A 561 0.53 -19.96 -18.37
CA ASN A 561 -0.24 -19.25 -17.34
C ASN A 561 0.11 -17.76 -17.31
N HIS A 562 1.39 -17.41 -17.43
CA HIS A 562 1.82 -16.01 -17.43
C HIS A 562 1.33 -15.25 -18.67
N SER A 563 1.44 -15.84 -19.84
CA SER A 563 0.91 -15.23 -21.07
C SER A 563 -0.62 -15.15 -21.04
N GLY A 564 -1.29 -16.18 -20.50
CA GLY A 564 -2.73 -16.15 -20.25
C GLY A 564 -3.18 -15.03 -19.33
N THR A 565 -2.36 -14.69 -18.33
CA THR A 565 -2.64 -13.57 -17.39
C THR A 565 -2.74 -12.24 -18.13
N HIS A 566 -1.86 -11.95 -19.08
CA HIS A 566 -1.90 -10.71 -19.87
C HIS A 566 -3.16 -10.63 -20.74
N LEU A 567 -3.57 -11.72 -21.35
CA LEU A 567 -4.81 -11.78 -22.14
C LEU A 567 -6.05 -11.61 -21.23
N VAL A 568 -6.06 -12.23 -20.05
CA VAL A 568 -7.14 -12.09 -19.06
C VAL A 568 -7.23 -10.64 -18.56
N HIS A 569 -6.10 -10.00 -18.26
CA HIS A 569 -6.08 -8.61 -17.81
C HIS A 569 -6.76 -7.68 -18.81
N GLU A 570 -6.38 -7.76 -20.08
CA GLU A 570 -6.99 -6.92 -21.12
C GLU A 570 -8.46 -7.28 -21.35
N ALA A 571 -8.82 -8.56 -21.37
CA ALA A 571 -10.21 -8.98 -21.53
C ALA A 571 -11.10 -8.47 -20.39
N LEU A 572 -10.61 -8.54 -19.14
CA LEU A 572 -11.31 -7.97 -17.99
C LEU A 572 -11.52 -6.46 -18.15
N ARG A 573 -10.51 -5.73 -18.62
CA ARG A 573 -10.65 -4.29 -18.86
C ARG A 573 -11.71 -3.95 -19.90
N ARG A 574 -11.77 -4.71 -20.99
CA ARG A 574 -12.76 -4.47 -22.06
C ARG A 574 -14.18 -4.82 -21.63
N ILE A 575 -14.36 -5.81 -20.77
CA ILE A 575 -15.69 -6.35 -20.42
C ILE A 575 -16.19 -5.81 -19.10
N VAL A 576 -15.34 -5.71 -18.08
CA VAL A 576 -15.71 -5.29 -16.73
C VAL A 576 -15.54 -3.77 -16.57
N GLY A 577 -14.48 -3.18 -17.17
CA GLY A 577 -14.28 -1.74 -17.19
C GLY A 577 -12.81 -1.32 -17.19
N GLU A 578 -12.52 -0.15 -17.73
CA GLU A 578 -11.16 0.40 -17.88
C GLU A 578 -10.39 0.59 -16.57
N ASN A 579 -11.10 0.65 -15.44
CA ASN A 579 -10.52 0.82 -14.11
C ASN A 579 -9.92 -0.48 -13.53
N VAL A 580 -10.06 -1.61 -14.23
CA VAL A 580 -9.41 -2.87 -13.87
C VAL A 580 -7.89 -2.68 -13.96
N ALA A 581 -7.21 -2.81 -12.82
CA ALA A 581 -5.76 -2.76 -12.71
C ALA A 581 -5.27 -3.92 -11.85
N GLN A 582 -4.13 -4.51 -12.20
CA GLN A 582 -3.52 -5.58 -11.43
C GLN A 582 -3.16 -5.10 -10.02
N ARG A 583 -3.53 -5.89 -9.02
CA ARG A 583 -3.18 -5.73 -7.59
C ARG A 583 -2.27 -6.83 -7.09
N GLY A 584 -2.23 -7.94 -7.79
CA GLY A 584 -1.35 -9.05 -7.54
C GLY A 584 -1.53 -10.11 -8.62
N SER A 585 -0.53 -10.94 -8.81
CA SER A 585 -0.62 -12.10 -9.67
C SER A 585 0.21 -13.25 -9.10
N LEU A 586 -0.15 -14.47 -9.47
CA LEU A 586 0.65 -15.65 -9.24
C LEU A 586 0.53 -16.56 -10.46
N ASN A 587 1.64 -16.81 -11.12
CA ASN A 587 1.74 -17.68 -12.28
C ASN A 587 2.67 -18.85 -11.93
N ASN A 588 2.08 -20.00 -11.63
CA ASN A 588 2.81 -21.27 -11.43
C ASN A 588 2.41 -22.30 -12.50
N ALA A 589 2.95 -23.51 -12.43
CA ALA A 589 2.64 -24.55 -13.42
C ALA A 589 1.21 -25.08 -13.33
N ASP A 590 0.54 -24.93 -12.19
CA ASP A 590 -0.80 -25.49 -11.97
C ASP A 590 -1.92 -24.53 -12.39
N ARG A 591 -1.75 -23.23 -12.14
CA ARG A 591 -2.77 -22.21 -12.40
C ARG A 591 -2.18 -20.80 -12.49
N LEU A 592 -2.94 -19.89 -13.02
CA LEU A 592 -2.77 -18.46 -12.84
C LEU A 592 -3.78 -17.93 -11.82
N ARG A 593 -3.35 -16.94 -11.04
CA ARG A 593 -4.19 -16.15 -10.15
C ARG A 593 -3.98 -14.69 -10.48
N PHE A 594 -5.06 -13.97 -10.69
CA PHE A 594 -5.05 -12.56 -11.01
C PHE A 594 -5.93 -11.79 -10.04
N ASP A 595 -5.32 -10.97 -9.19
CA ASP A 595 -6.00 -10.08 -8.26
C ASP A 595 -6.08 -8.68 -8.88
N PHE A 596 -7.27 -8.11 -8.99
CA PHE A 596 -7.50 -6.86 -9.71
C PHE A 596 -8.48 -5.94 -8.98
N SER A 597 -8.33 -4.62 -9.28
CA SER A 597 -9.23 -3.62 -8.72
C SER A 597 -10.63 -3.73 -9.33
N HIS A 598 -11.60 -4.14 -8.52
CA HIS A 598 -13.02 -4.11 -8.84
C HIS A 598 -13.84 -4.29 -7.55
N ASP A 599 -14.94 -3.55 -7.42
CA ASP A 599 -15.72 -3.46 -6.18
C ASP A 599 -16.89 -4.43 -6.11
N LYS A 600 -17.33 -4.94 -7.26
CA LYS A 600 -18.47 -5.85 -7.37
C LYS A 600 -18.03 -7.27 -7.78
N PRO A 601 -18.78 -8.32 -7.43
CA PRO A 601 -18.58 -9.63 -8.04
C PRO A 601 -18.66 -9.53 -9.57
N VAL A 602 -17.75 -10.20 -10.27
CA VAL A 602 -17.84 -10.35 -11.72
C VAL A 602 -18.97 -11.36 -12.01
N THR A 603 -19.92 -10.98 -12.86
CA THR A 603 -21.05 -11.83 -13.15
C THR A 603 -20.64 -13.06 -13.98
N GLU A 604 -21.43 -14.14 -13.90
CA GLU A 604 -21.18 -15.34 -14.73
C GLU A 604 -21.16 -15.02 -16.22
N GLU A 605 -22.00 -14.10 -16.67
CA GLU A 605 -22.01 -13.61 -18.04
C GLU A 605 -20.71 -12.89 -18.41
N GLN A 606 -20.22 -12.01 -17.54
CA GLN A 606 -18.95 -11.32 -17.75
C GLN A 606 -17.77 -12.31 -17.76
N ILE A 607 -17.75 -13.29 -16.84
CA ILE A 607 -16.74 -14.36 -16.81
C ILE A 607 -16.75 -15.13 -18.13
N PHE A 608 -17.92 -15.49 -18.61
CA PHE A 608 -18.07 -16.19 -19.89
C PHE A 608 -17.54 -15.36 -21.06
N LEU A 609 -17.88 -14.07 -21.12
CA LEU A 609 -17.39 -13.17 -22.19
C LEU A 609 -15.87 -12.96 -22.14
N VAL A 610 -15.29 -12.83 -20.93
CA VAL A 610 -13.83 -12.75 -20.74
C VAL A 610 -13.17 -14.02 -21.27
N GLU A 611 -13.68 -15.17 -20.90
CA GLU A 611 -13.16 -16.47 -21.34
C GLU A 611 -13.25 -16.65 -22.86
N GLN A 612 -14.38 -16.28 -23.46
CA GLN A 612 -14.57 -16.32 -24.91
C GLN A 612 -13.57 -15.40 -25.64
N LEU A 613 -13.37 -14.18 -25.14
CA LEU A 613 -12.47 -13.21 -25.73
C LEU A 613 -11.01 -13.67 -25.65
N VAL A 614 -10.57 -14.17 -24.48
CA VAL A 614 -9.23 -14.71 -24.30
C VAL A 614 -8.99 -15.92 -25.22
N ASN A 615 -9.93 -16.87 -25.25
CA ASN A 615 -9.78 -18.05 -26.09
C ASN A 615 -9.87 -17.72 -27.59
N LYS A 616 -10.52 -16.63 -27.99
CA LYS A 616 -10.44 -16.12 -29.36
C LYS A 616 -8.99 -15.72 -29.69
N GLN A 617 -8.33 -14.93 -28.83
CA GLN A 617 -6.95 -14.49 -29.03
C GLN A 617 -5.96 -15.66 -29.03
N ILE A 618 -6.21 -16.69 -28.22
CA ILE A 618 -5.42 -17.94 -28.23
C ILE A 618 -5.54 -18.65 -29.58
N ARG A 619 -6.75 -18.80 -30.13
CA ARG A 619 -6.99 -19.49 -31.41
C ARG A 619 -6.43 -18.74 -32.63
N GLU A 620 -6.29 -17.42 -32.54
CA GLU A 620 -5.67 -16.60 -33.59
C GLU A 620 -4.17 -16.94 -33.78
N ASN A 621 -3.54 -17.54 -32.76
CA ASN A 621 -2.17 -18.04 -32.76
C ASN A 621 -1.15 -17.03 -33.28
N THR A 622 -1.18 -15.84 -32.77
CA THR A 622 -0.29 -14.75 -33.19
C THR A 622 1.04 -14.78 -32.41
N PRO A 623 2.14 -14.28 -33.00
CA PRO A 623 3.42 -14.20 -32.30
C PRO A 623 3.34 -13.30 -31.04
N VAL A 624 4.03 -13.70 -29.99
CA VAL A 624 4.27 -12.87 -28.80
C VAL A 624 5.60 -12.13 -29.01
N ILE A 625 5.51 -10.82 -29.11
CA ILE A 625 6.66 -9.96 -29.42
C ILE A 625 7.19 -9.36 -28.12
N THR A 626 8.50 -9.40 -27.94
CA THR A 626 9.18 -8.80 -26.81
C THR A 626 10.21 -7.79 -27.30
N GLU A 627 10.15 -6.56 -26.81
CA GLU A 627 11.07 -5.48 -27.17
C GLU A 627 11.60 -4.79 -25.90
N ILE A 628 12.87 -4.35 -25.96
CA ILE A 628 13.46 -3.48 -24.94
C ILE A 628 13.44 -2.06 -25.51
N MET A 629 12.87 -1.11 -24.75
CA MET A 629 12.79 0.28 -25.18
C MET A 629 12.75 1.22 -23.97
N GLN A 630 12.95 2.51 -24.22
CA GLN A 630 12.83 3.51 -23.16
C GLN A 630 11.39 3.60 -22.62
N LEU A 631 11.26 3.80 -21.31
CA LEU A 631 9.96 3.83 -20.59
C LEU A 631 8.96 4.81 -21.24
N GLU A 632 9.41 6.01 -21.58
CA GLU A 632 8.54 7.02 -22.19
C GLU A 632 8.01 6.59 -23.58
N ARG A 633 8.85 5.92 -24.37
CA ARG A 633 8.42 5.35 -25.66
C ARG A 633 7.43 4.22 -25.48
N ALA A 634 7.62 3.39 -24.46
CA ALA A 634 6.69 2.32 -24.13
C ALA A 634 5.31 2.87 -23.75
N LYS A 635 5.28 3.91 -22.91
CA LYS A 635 4.03 4.61 -22.55
C LYS A 635 3.32 5.24 -23.76
N GLN A 636 4.08 5.87 -24.67
CA GLN A 636 3.52 6.45 -25.91
C GLN A 636 2.89 5.39 -26.82
N GLN A 637 3.39 4.15 -26.79
CA GLN A 637 2.80 3.01 -27.49
C GLN A 637 1.62 2.38 -26.72
N GLY A 638 1.20 2.94 -25.60
CA GLY A 638 0.11 2.43 -24.79
C GLY A 638 0.48 1.27 -23.87
N ALA A 639 1.80 1.01 -23.68
CA ALA A 639 2.24 -0.03 -22.76
C ALA A 639 1.85 0.28 -21.31
N ARG A 640 1.28 -0.71 -20.64
CA ARG A 640 0.84 -0.60 -19.26
C ARG A 640 1.95 -0.96 -18.30
N ALA A 641 2.15 -0.10 -17.33
CA ALA A 641 3.03 -0.33 -16.20
C ALA A 641 2.21 -0.86 -15.02
N LEU A 642 2.76 -1.81 -14.27
CA LEU A 642 2.19 -2.25 -13.01
C LEU A 642 2.22 -1.08 -12.01
N PHE A 643 1.16 -0.96 -11.25
CA PHE A 643 0.99 0.10 -10.30
C PHE A 643 1.98 -0.04 -9.14
N GLY A 644 2.81 1.01 -8.90
CA GLY A 644 3.76 1.03 -7.78
C GLY A 644 5.10 0.35 -8.05
N GLU A 645 5.37 -0.16 -9.26
CA GLU A 645 6.70 -0.64 -9.62
C GLU A 645 7.55 0.49 -10.21
N LYS A 646 8.81 0.55 -9.80
CA LYS A 646 9.82 1.40 -10.43
C LYS A 646 10.44 0.67 -11.62
N TYR A 647 10.38 1.31 -12.75
CA TYR A 647 11.04 0.84 -13.96
C TYR A 647 12.31 1.67 -14.21
N GLY A 648 13.36 1.01 -14.66
CA GLY A 648 14.56 1.70 -15.16
C GLY A 648 14.26 2.50 -16.44
N ASP A 649 15.27 3.18 -16.96
CA ASP A 649 15.16 3.95 -18.20
C ASP A 649 14.78 3.03 -19.39
N ASP A 650 15.34 1.81 -19.43
CA ASP A 650 15.00 0.77 -20.40
C ASP A 650 14.07 -0.29 -19.78
N VAL A 651 12.96 -0.56 -20.46
CA VAL A 651 11.93 -1.51 -20.03
C VAL A 651 11.67 -2.58 -21.09
N ARG A 652 11.32 -3.77 -20.60
CA ARG A 652 10.91 -4.89 -21.46
C ARG A 652 9.40 -4.84 -21.65
N VAL A 653 8.96 -4.69 -22.91
CA VAL A 653 7.56 -4.61 -23.34
C VAL A 653 7.16 -5.92 -23.99
N VAL A 654 6.05 -6.50 -23.56
CA VAL A 654 5.45 -7.71 -24.15
C VAL A 654 4.18 -7.31 -24.88
N LYS A 655 4.10 -7.68 -26.16
CA LYS A 655 2.99 -7.37 -27.06
C LYS A 655 2.36 -8.67 -27.56
N MET A 656 1.03 -8.77 -27.47
CA MET A 656 0.27 -9.96 -27.88
C MET A 656 -0.91 -9.58 -28.74
N SER A 657 -1.18 -10.39 -29.74
CA SER A 657 -2.34 -10.30 -30.66
C SER A 657 -2.48 -8.92 -31.31
N PRO A 658 -1.87 -8.72 -32.48
CA PRO A 658 -1.98 -7.46 -33.23
C PRO A 658 -3.44 -7.15 -33.60
N GLU A 659 -3.85 -5.91 -33.44
CA GLU A 659 -5.16 -5.37 -33.82
C GLU A 659 -4.94 -4.05 -34.56
N ASP A 660 -5.27 -3.98 -35.88
CA ASP A 660 -5.07 -2.80 -36.73
C ASP A 660 -3.68 -2.15 -36.54
N GLU A 661 -3.64 -0.95 -35.94
CA GLU A 661 -2.41 -0.20 -35.68
C GLU A 661 -1.82 -0.50 -34.28
N ASN A 662 -2.41 -1.39 -33.47
CA ASN A 662 -2.05 -1.65 -32.08
C ASN A 662 -2.02 -3.16 -31.79
N TYR A 663 -2.02 -3.52 -30.51
CA TYR A 663 -2.08 -4.90 -30.02
C TYR A 663 -3.21 -5.05 -29.02
N PHE A 664 -3.76 -6.26 -28.90
CA PHE A 664 -4.74 -6.59 -27.88
C PHE A 664 -4.18 -6.34 -26.48
N SER A 665 -2.97 -6.82 -26.19
CA SER A 665 -2.28 -6.55 -24.92
C SER A 665 -0.88 -5.99 -25.17
N ILE A 666 -0.54 -4.89 -24.49
CA ILE A 666 0.81 -4.30 -24.43
C ILE A 666 1.12 -4.00 -22.96
N GLU A 667 2.09 -4.69 -22.37
CA GLU A 667 2.42 -4.56 -20.96
C GLU A 667 3.92 -4.57 -20.69
N LEU A 668 4.35 -3.85 -19.64
CA LEU A 668 5.70 -3.94 -19.12
C LEU A 668 5.82 -5.23 -18.32
N CYS A 669 6.66 -6.17 -18.80
CA CYS A 669 6.79 -7.46 -18.13
C CYS A 669 8.18 -8.06 -18.27
N GLY A 670 8.81 -8.39 -17.12
CA GLY A 670 10.11 -9.07 -17.03
C GLY A 670 10.02 -10.61 -17.03
N GLY A 671 8.82 -11.19 -17.13
CA GLY A 671 8.61 -12.62 -17.05
C GLY A 671 8.91 -13.38 -18.33
N THR A 672 8.78 -14.71 -18.27
CA THR A 672 8.92 -15.58 -19.44
C THR A 672 7.56 -15.88 -20.09
N HIS A 673 7.49 -15.87 -21.41
CA HIS A 673 6.24 -16.01 -22.18
C HIS A 673 6.36 -17.09 -23.24
N VAL A 674 5.20 -17.52 -23.74
CA VAL A 674 5.11 -18.39 -24.91
C VAL A 674 5.56 -17.66 -26.19
N ASN A 675 5.91 -18.38 -27.22
CA ASN A 675 6.34 -17.79 -28.50
C ASN A 675 5.14 -17.29 -29.33
N SER A 676 4.02 -17.99 -29.24
CA SER A 676 2.76 -17.64 -29.90
C SER A 676 1.59 -17.81 -28.94
N THR A 677 0.52 -17.04 -29.13
CA THR A 677 -0.66 -17.13 -28.27
C THR A 677 -1.31 -18.50 -28.27
N GLY A 678 -1.21 -19.24 -29.39
CA GLY A 678 -1.69 -20.62 -29.51
C GLY A 678 -0.98 -21.62 -28.61
N ASP A 679 0.28 -21.37 -28.20
CA ASP A 679 1.02 -22.24 -27.28
C ASP A 679 0.38 -22.28 -25.87
N ILE A 680 -0.46 -21.29 -25.52
CA ILE A 680 -1.26 -21.29 -24.30
C ILE A 680 -2.21 -22.49 -24.26
N GLY A 681 -2.67 -22.93 -25.42
CA GLY A 681 -3.64 -24.00 -25.62
C GLY A 681 -5.07 -23.51 -25.44
N PHE A 682 -5.69 -23.83 -24.33
CA PHE A 682 -7.02 -23.35 -23.95
C PHE A 682 -6.95 -22.74 -22.54
N LEU A 683 -7.76 -21.72 -22.26
CA LEU A 683 -7.86 -21.12 -20.93
C LEU A 683 -9.27 -21.35 -20.38
N LYS A 684 -9.35 -21.80 -19.12
CA LYS A 684 -10.59 -21.94 -18.37
C LYS A 684 -10.51 -21.21 -17.06
N ILE A 685 -11.45 -20.30 -16.82
CA ILE A 685 -11.65 -19.67 -15.51
C ILE A 685 -12.32 -20.67 -14.59
N ILE A 686 -11.69 -20.95 -13.45
CA ILE A 686 -12.15 -21.95 -12.47
C ILE A 686 -12.72 -21.33 -11.19
N GLY A 687 -12.49 -20.04 -10.96
CA GLY A 687 -13.02 -19.38 -9.77
C GLY A 687 -12.92 -17.86 -9.86
N GLU A 688 -13.88 -17.20 -9.20
CA GLU A 688 -13.92 -15.78 -8.95
C GLU A 688 -14.33 -15.54 -7.50
N SER A 689 -13.61 -14.69 -6.76
CA SER A 689 -13.86 -14.42 -5.34
C SER A 689 -13.37 -13.02 -4.93
N ALA A 690 -13.80 -12.55 -3.76
CA ALA A 690 -13.23 -11.37 -3.14
C ALA A 690 -11.88 -11.74 -2.50
N SER A 691 -10.82 -10.98 -2.81
CA SER A 691 -9.51 -11.10 -2.16
C SER A 691 -9.39 -10.15 -0.99
N SER A 692 -9.80 -8.90 -1.20
CA SER A 692 -9.89 -7.86 -0.18
C SER A 692 -10.92 -6.81 -0.61
N SER A 693 -11.13 -5.79 0.21
CA SER A 693 -12.05 -4.70 -0.17
C SER A 693 -11.59 -3.99 -1.43
N GLY A 694 -12.45 -3.94 -2.45
CA GLY A 694 -12.14 -3.36 -3.75
C GLY A 694 -11.17 -4.17 -4.61
N VAL A 695 -10.85 -5.41 -4.22
CA VAL A 695 -9.99 -6.31 -4.99
C VAL A 695 -10.70 -7.65 -5.20
N ARG A 696 -10.86 -8.02 -6.46
CA ARG A 696 -11.40 -9.32 -6.88
C ARG A 696 -10.25 -10.23 -7.29
N ARG A 697 -10.44 -11.50 -7.09
CA ARG A 697 -9.50 -12.58 -7.46
C ARG A 697 -10.13 -13.46 -8.51
N LEU A 698 -9.42 -13.64 -9.60
CA LEU A 698 -9.77 -14.61 -10.64
C LEU A 698 -8.70 -15.70 -10.68
N GLU A 699 -9.14 -16.95 -10.74
CA GLU A 699 -8.26 -18.11 -10.91
C GLU A 699 -8.61 -18.80 -12.23
N ALA A 700 -7.58 -19.15 -13.00
CA ALA A 700 -7.75 -19.86 -14.26
C ALA A 700 -6.62 -20.88 -14.47
N VAL A 701 -6.88 -21.83 -15.35
CA VAL A 701 -5.94 -22.87 -15.78
C VAL A 701 -5.75 -22.83 -17.27
N THR A 702 -4.59 -23.28 -17.77
CA THR A 702 -4.26 -23.30 -19.20
C THR A 702 -3.76 -24.69 -19.64
N GLY A 703 -3.69 -24.90 -20.95
CA GLY A 703 -3.09 -26.07 -21.55
C GLY A 703 -3.65 -27.39 -21.03
N LYS A 704 -2.78 -28.31 -20.63
CA LYS A 704 -3.16 -29.64 -20.13
C LYS A 704 -4.08 -29.60 -18.93
N LYS A 705 -3.91 -28.63 -18.03
CA LYS A 705 -4.74 -28.51 -16.82
C LYS A 705 -6.22 -28.23 -17.12
N VAL A 706 -6.52 -27.62 -18.28
CA VAL A 706 -7.90 -27.48 -18.76
C VAL A 706 -8.49 -28.83 -19.15
N VAL A 707 -7.72 -29.68 -19.81
CA VAL A 707 -8.15 -31.05 -20.16
C VAL A 707 -8.43 -31.85 -18.90
N ASP A 708 -7.49 -31.86 -17.94
CA ASP A 708 -7.66 -32.54 -16.66
C ASP A 708 -8.93 -32.03 -15.90
N PHE A 709 -9.21 -30.72 -15.95
CA PHE A 709 -10.40 -30.12 -15.36
C PHE A 709 -11.69 -30.61 -16.04
N ILE A 710 -11.72 -30.64 -17.37
CA ILE A 710 -12.89 -31.13 -18.14
C ILE A 710 -13.12 -32.62 -17.89
N GLU A 711 -12.07 -33.43 -17.90
CA GLU A 711 -12.16 -34.87 -17.60
C GLU A 711 -12.73 -35.13 -16.19
N ASN A 712 -12.27 -34.36 -15.19
CA ASN A 712 -12.82 -34.46 -13.83
C ASN A 712 -14.32 -34.13 -13.78
N ILE A 713 -14.77 -33.08 -14.49
CA ILE A 713 -16.19 -32.74 -14.58
C ILE A 713 -16.98 -33.89 -15.24
N GLN A 714 -16.46 -34.47 -16.32
CA GLN A 714 -17.11 -35.61 -16.99
C GLN A 714 -17.23 -36.83 -16.07
N VAL A 715 -16.16 -37.14 -15.32
CA VAL A 715 -16.17 -38.24 -14.35
C VAL A 715 -17.25 -38.03 -13.28
N VAL A 716 -17.31 -36.82 -12.70
CA VAL A 716 -18.28 -36.44 -11.69
C VAL A 716 -19.73 -36.56 -12.25
N ASN A 717 -19.96 -35.96 -13.41
CA ASN A 717 -21.26 -36.00 -14.08
C ASN A 717 -21.71 -37.43 -14.37
N SER A 718 -20.80 -38.27 -14.90
CA SER A 718 -21.10 -39.70 -15.18
C SER A 718 -21.44 -40.47 -13.90
N ARG A 719 -20.72 -40.22 -12.78
CA ARG A 719 -21.02 -40.84 -11.49
C ARG A 719 -22.36 -40.41 -10.94
N VAL A 720 -22.71 -39.12 -11.00
CA VAL A 720 -24.00 -38.63 -10.57
C VAL A 720 -25.15 -39.18 -11.42
N SER A 721 -24.96 -39.21 -12.76
CA SER A 721 -25.90 -39.82 -13.69
C SER A 721 -26.17 -41.27 -13.35
N SER A 722 -25.12 -42.06 -13.07
CA SER A 722 -25.23 -43.47 -12.67
C SER A 722 -25.95 -43.64 -11.32
N LEU A 723 -25.65 -42.80 -10.32
CA LEU A 723 -26.31 -42.84 -9.00
C LEU A 723 -27.80 -42.52 -9.10
N LEU A 724 -28.18 -41.59 -9.98
CA LEU A 724 -29.55 -41.17 -10.18
C LEU A 724 -30.31 -41.99 -11.24
N ASN A 725 -29.58 -42.90 -11.92
CA ASN A 725 -30.07 -43.76 -13.00
C ASN A 725 -30.77 -42.97 -14.13
N VAL A 726 -30.12 -41.87 -14.58
CA VAL A 726 -30.59 -41.01 -15.67
C VAL A 726 -29.43 -40.62 -16.57
N SER A 727 -29.74 -40.17 -17.78
CA SER A 727 -28.70 -39.57 -18.67
C SER A 727 -28.24 -38.23 -18.13
N THR A 728 -27.04 -37.82 -18.51
CA THR A 728 -26.43 -36.53 -18.09
C THR A 728 -27.33 -35.32 -18.42
N GLU A 729 -28.07 -35.40 -19.54
CA GLU A 729 -28.99 -34.33 -19.97
C GLU A 729 -30.18 -34.16 -19.03
N ASN A 730 -30.65 -35.25 -18.38
CA ASN A 730 -31.81 -35.26 -17.49
C ASN A 730 -31.45 -35.11 -16.00
N LEU A 731 -30.18 -34.85 -15.68
CA LEU A 731 -29.69 -34.74 -14.31
C LEU A 731 -30.43 -33.67 -13.50
N ILE A 732 -30.59 -32.49 -14.08
CA ILE A 732 -31.24 -31.33 -13.43
C ILE A 732 -32.70 -31.65 -13.13
N GLU A 733 -33.42 -32.21 -14.10
CA GLU A 733 -34.83 -32.59 -13.91
C GLU A 733 -34.98 -33.63 -12.81
N ARG A 734 -34.10 -34.64 -12.77
CA ARG A 734 -34.13 -35.67 -11.74
C ARG A 734 -33.82 -35.12 -10.35
N VAL A 735 -32.84 -34.23 -10.22
CA VAL A 735 -32.50 -33.57 -8.95
C VAL A 735 -33.70 -32.73 -8.47
N ASN A 736 -34.30 -31.92 -9.34
CA ASN A 736 -35.50 -31.14 -9.00
C ASN A 736 -36.67 -32.03 -8.55
N SER A 737 -36.92 -33.12 -9.27
CA SER A 737 -37.93 -34.10 -8.88
C SER A 737 -37.68 -34.70 -7.48
N LEU A 738 -36.41 -35.02 -7.17
CA LEU A 738 -36.03 -35.54 -5.85
C LEU A 738 -36.20 -34.49 -4.74
N LEU A 739 -35.92 -33.24 -5.02
CA LEU A 739 -36.13 -32.14 -4.07
C LEU A 739 -37.60 -31.89 -3.77
N GLU A 740 -38.48 -31.99 -4.79
CA GLU A 740 -39.93 -31.91 -4.63
C GLU A 740 -40.47 -33.11 -3.86
N GLU A 741 -40.00 -34.31 -4.18
CA GLU A 741 -40.39 -35.54 -3.46
C GLU A 741 -39.98 -35.48 -1.99
N LYS A 742 -38.75 -35.04 -1.71
CA LYS A 742 -38.29 -34.81 -0.34
C LYS A 742 -39.19 -33.83 0.41
N LYS A 743 -39.52 -32.68 -0.19
CA LYS A 743 -40.41 -31.67 0.42
C LYS A 743 -41.77 -32.23 0.72
N ARG A 744 -42.34 -33.04 -0.19
CA ARG A 744 -43.64 -33.72 0.00
C ARG A 744 -43.59 -34.75 1.12
N LEU A 745 -42.49 -35.51 1.23
CA LEU A 745 -42.29 -36.48 2.30
C LEU A 745 -42.13 -35.80 3.66
N GLU A 746 -41.41 -34.69 3.73
CA GLU A 746 -41.25 -33.89 4.95
C GLU A 746 -42.58 -33.30 5.43
N GLN A 747 -43.41 -32.80 4.52
CA GLN A 747 -44.79 -32.34 4.83
C GLN A 747 -45.63 -33.47 5.36
N LYS A 748 -45.64 -34.61 4.67
CA LYS A 748 -46.39 -35.79 5.08
C LYS A 748 -45.92 -36.34 6.44
N ASN A 749 -44.64 -36.35 6.70
CA ASN A 749 -44.08 -36.73 8.00
C ASN A 749 -44.53 -35.77 9.12
N THR A 750 -44.57 -34.48 8.82
CA THR A 750 -45.06 -33.45 9.77
C THR A 750 -46.57 -33.63 10.05
N GLU A 751 -47.36 -33.94 9.02
CA GLU A 751 -48.81 -34.25 9.16
C GLU A 751 -49.02 -35.51 9.99
N LEU A 752 -48.30 -36.60 9.70
CA LEU A 752 -48.35 -37.84 10.46
C LEU A 752 -47.94 -37.66 11.92
N ASN A 753 -46.89 -36.89 12.18
CA ASN A 753 -46.47 -36.60 13.55
C ASN A 753 -47.50 -35.72 14.30
N ARG A 754 -48.17 -34.78 13.62
CA ARG A 754 -49.30 -34.05 14.21
C ARG A 754 -50.48 -34.93 14.51
N ALA A 755 -50.88 -35.84 13.60
CA ALA A 755 -51.94 -36.79 13.81
C ALA A 755 -51.68 -37.77 14.99
N LEU A 756 -50.41 -38.20 15.13
CA LEU A 756 -49.97 -39.00 16.27
C LEU A 756 -50.05 -38.24 17.60
N ILE A 757 -49.71 -36.96 17.62
CA ILE A 757 -49.75 -36.12 18.83
C ILE A 757 -51.21 -35.76 19.19
N SER A 758 -52.09 -35.55 18.19
CA SER A 758 -53.50 -35.22 18.41
C SER A 758 -54.38 -36.43 18.77
N GLY A 759 -53.89 -37.66 18.76
CA GLY A 759 -54.62 -38.86 19.10
C GLY A 759 -55.53 -39.34 18.00
N GLU A 760 -55.55 -38.76 16.80
CA GLU A 760 -56.37 -39.17 15.65
C GLU A 760 -55.86 -40.46 14.99
N GLY A 761 -54.64 -40.92 15.33
CA GLY A 761 -54.02 -42.14 14.79
C GLY A 761 -54.55 -43.44 15.36
N GLU A 762 -55.31 -43.45 16.49
CA GLU A 762 -55.81 -44.66 17.08
C GLU A 762 -57.01 -45.25 16.31
N GLN A 763 -57.79 -44.45 15.54
CA GLN A 763 -58.91 -44.94 14.75
C GLN A 763 -58.48 -45.63 13.44
N GLU A 764 -57.36 -45.23 12.81
CA GLU A 764 -56.85 -45.94 11.63
C GLU A 764 -56.10 -47.22 11.97
N SER A 765 -55.43 -47.31 13.14
CA SER A 765 -54.78 -48.53 13.60
C SER A 765 -55.79 -49.63 13.94
N GLN A 766 -56.98 -49.28 14.47
CA GLN A 766 -58.09 -50.24 14.69
C GLN A 766 -58.70 -50.75 13.38
N ASN A 767 -58.69 -49.96 12.32
CA ASN A 767 -59.12 -50.40 10.98
C ASN A 767 -58.06 -51.28 10.28
N LEU A 768 -56.80 -51.08 10.52
CA LEU A 768 -55.68 -51.90 10.00
C LEU A 768 -55.66 -53.28 10.70
N GLU A 769 -55.92 -53.37 12.01
CA GLU A 769 -56.03 -54.63 12.72
C GLU A 769 -57.23 -55.47 12.23
N LYS A 770 -58.35 -54.80 11.83
CA LYS A 770 -59.49 -55.49 11.24
C LYS A 770 -59.24 -56.02 9.83
N ILE A 771 -58.42 -55.36 9.05
CA ILE A 771 -58.05 -55.81 7.70
C ILE A 771 -56.98 -56.92 7.77
N GLY A 772 -56.03 -56.87 8.75
CA GLY A 772 -55.01 -57.88 8.94
C GLY A 772 -55.51 -59.23 9.44
N LYS A 773 -56.73 -59.34 10.05
CA LYS A 773 -57.35 -60.60 10.48
C LYS A 773 -58.12 -61.32 9.40
N ASN A 774 -58.31 -60.71 8.22
CA ASN A 774 -59.06 -61.34 7.11
C ASN A 774 -58.18 -61.69 5.89
N ILE A 775 -56.84 -61.61 6.02
CA ILE A 775 -55.91 -62.05 4.97
C ILE A 775 -54.93 -63.06 5.62
N ILE A 776 -55.44 -64.30 5.86
CA ILE A 776 -54.65 -65.53 5.86
C ILE A 776 -55.53 -66.57 5.14
#